data_407e3766861f65c8b1dfcde1c63150e1
#
_entry.id   407e3766861f65c8b1dfcde1c63150e1
#
_cell.length_a   1.000
_cell.length_b   1.000
_cell.length_c   1.000
_cell.angle_alpha   90.00
_cell.angle_beta   90.00
_cell.angle_gamma   90.00
#
_symmetry.space_group_name_H-M   'P 1'
#
loop_
_entity.id
_entity.type
_entity.pdbx_description
1 polymer ?
#
loop_
_entity_poly.entity_id
_entity_poly.type
_entity_poly.pdbx_seq_one_letter_code
_entity_poly.pdbx_strand_id
1 'polypeptide(L)'
;MRKFLLTVCCLGMFGSAFGQSKLDLKSLMELNKLRNTSIPTYNARTRSLEQPKTIPTNIMAMVELKDQNNRADLEAQGIKVLRVRDNIAIALIPLADVERIANLKCVRRMQLPRRLYQKMNLVRKEVGVDKIHQGTDLPQAYTGKGVVTAVVDGGVDPNHINFFKEDGTSRFAYVGKIVENKRNNNGYQYDKYYPRTVLDTMTQANNAHALETFKTDDDESVHGTHTLGIMAGGYKGNITYGEAVGTYQAKSVTGANPFYGSATESELIASCGDLNDSYIALGIDDAIEYAKTSGPSPKPCVINLSLGSNIGVHDSTSVMNKYLSKQGKEAIICVAAGNEGEKPIALKKTFATAGETVKTFLTPTDISPVDEGGTTYYNFRNGQIAAYSKDSTVFEFYINVVDIKQDNRTILSIAVPNNLNGRDVTYASKAKYVNNSNDVNKDFAKAFEGYVSVSSAIDSETNRYYAFAEVMTGDNQTTNQDEDYKLTLEIKSKKAGQSVEVYTDDQNIYFDDNDEDGFVKGSTNGSISDMACATNIITVGSYNVRNRIASLDGSIYNFNGLSTGESFPIGEISSFSSFGTLGDGRNLPHVCAPGAAVISSVNTYAVKNKDLDYEDDQLQGKLKKGKDTYYWHQSIGTSMATPVVAGGVALWLEANPSLTVKDVLRIIQQTARKDNFVTSTGDPVQWGAGKFDAYEGLKQVLKEKQTNGINGVRTTESKDAPIITKAGDRTFNLFLASAKQLNVRVFTPSGQLVHSLSAQGNEYNLNASSWNKGVYLIQVNGNKAQRIIIY
;
A
#
# COMPACT_ATOMS: atom_id res chain seq x y z
N MET A 1 22.92 -9.24 63.55
CA MET A 1 22.91 -10.46 62.75
C MET A 1 21.62 -11.22 62.94
N ARG A 2 20.49 -10.71 62.47
CA ARG A 2 19.18 -11.40 62.43
C ARG A 2 18.19 -10.52 61.70
N LYS A 3 18.41 -10.16 60.42
CA LYS A 3 17.47 -9.54 59.48
C LYS A 3 17.95 -9.69 58.02
N PHE A 4 18.57 -10.81 57.67
CA PHE A 4 19.09 -11.07 56.31
C PHE A 4 18.75 -12.48 55.79
N LEU A 5 17.68 -13.07 56.28
CA LEU A 5 17.32 -14.46 55.88
C LEU A 5 15.83 -14.69 55.64
N LEU A 6 15.11 -13.70 55.06
CA LEU A 6 13.69 -13.93 54.69
C LEU A 6 13.31 -13.29 53.35
N THR A 7 14.25 -13.12 52.41
CA THR A 7 13.96 -12.59 51.08
C THR A 7 14.49 -13.50 49.95
N VAL A 8 14.81 -14.76 50.23
CA VAL A 8 15.35 -15.70 49.22
C VAL A 8 14.45 -16.91 48.95
N CYS A 9 13.23 -17.01 49.54
CA CYS A 9 12.34 -18.14 49.32
C CYS A 9 11.07 -17.87 48.51
N CYS A 10 10.96 -16.79 47.75
CA CYS A 10 9.84 -16.56 46.81
C CYS A 10 10.26 -16.41 45.36
N LEU A 11 11.45 -16.88 44.99
CA LEU A 11 11.97 -16.87 43.62
C LEU A 11 12.01 -18.27 42.97
N GLY A 12 11.11 -19.09 43.31
CA GLY A 12 11.02 -20.44 42.75
C GLY A 12 9.58 -20.85 42.55
N MET A 13 8.90 -20.46 41.50
CA MET A 13 7.78 -21.05 40.77
C MET A 13 6.94 -20.00 40.05
N PHE A 14 7.55 -19.21 39.21
CA PHE A 14 6.85 -18.72 38.02
C PHE A 14 7.66 -19.20 36.82
N GLY A 15 7.25 -20.35 36.29
CA GLY A 15 7.61 -20.75 34.96
C GLY A 15 7.24 -19.61 34.04
N SER A 16 8.23 -19.00 33.41
CA SER A 16 8.12 -17.92 32.46
C SER A 16 7.29 -18.41 31.29
N ALA A 17 5.96 -18.26 31.36
CA ALA A 17 5.14 -18.18 30.17
C ALA A 17 5.58 -16.89 29.50
N PHE A 18 6.48 -16.98 28.53
CA PHE A 18 6.79 -15.88 27.62
C PHE A 18 5.47 -15.40 27.01
N GLY A 19 5.01 -14.21 27.39
CA GLY A 19 3.74 -13.69 26.94
C GLY A 19 3.82 -13.36 25.45
N GLN A 20 3.23 -14.20 24.61
CA GLN A 20 3.04 -13.89 23.18
C GLN A 20 2.07 -12.72 23.05
N SER A 21 2.50 -11.63 22.40
CA SER A 21 1.61 -10.51 22.12
C SER A 21 0.69 -10.81 20.94
N LYS A 22 -0.60 -10.50 21.07
CA LYS A 22 -1.56 -10.51 19.96
C LYS A 22 -1.66 -9.18 19.25
N LEU A 23 -0.99 -8.13 19.75
CA LEU A 23 -0.71 -6.91 19.01
C LEU A 23 0.59 -7.10 18.25
N ASP A 24 0.62 -6.69 16.97
CA ASP A 24 1.89 -6.61 16.24
C ASP A 24 2.79 -5.53 16.85
N LEU A 25 4.08 -5.57 16.52
CA LEU A 25 5.08 -4.65 17.09
C LEU A 25 4.66 -3.20 16.94
N LYS A 26 4.28 -2.80 15.73
CA LYS A 26 3.92 -1.42 15.43
C LYS A 26 2.67 -0.98 16.21
N SER A 27 1.71 -1.88 16.39
CA SER A 27 0.52 -1.62 17.21
C SER A 27 0.87 -1.43 18.69
N LEU A 28 1.83 -2.20 19.21
CA LEU A 28 2.31 -2.00 20.60
C LEU A 28 2.93 -0.62 20.77
N MET A 29 3.67 -0.17 19.80
CA MET A 29 4.31 1.14 19.81
C MET A 29 3.32 2.27 19.67
N GLU A 30 2.42 2.17 18.70
CA GLU A 30 1.37 3.17 18.53
C GLU A 30 0.54 3.29 19.81
N LEU A 31 0.27 2.17 20.48
CA LEU A 31 -0.39 2.16 21.79
C LEU A 31 0.43 2.89 22.86
N ASN A 32 1.75 2.64 22.92
CA ASN A 32 2.63 3.32 23.85
C ASN A 32 2.72 4.83 23.55
N LYS A 33 2.84 5.20 22.27
CA LYS A 33 2.84 6.59 21.82
C LYS A 33 1.53 7.32 22.16
N LEU A 34 0.38 6.70 21.93
CA LEU A 34 -0.93 7.26 22.27
C LEU A 34 -1.14 7.41 23.77
N ARG A 35 -0.49 6.59 24.60
CA ARG A 35 -0.50 6.71 26.07
C ARG A 35 0.45 7.82 26.55
N ASN A 36 1.45 8.16 25.77
CA ASN A 36 2.53 9.11 26.10
C ASN A 36 2.32 10.47 25.43
N THR A 37 1.17 11.09 25.62
CA THR A 37 0.74 12.31 24.91
C THR A 37 1.43 13.60 25.36
N SER A 38 2.33 13.56 26.32
CA SER A 38 3.17 14.71 26.64
C SER A 38 4.35 14.91 25.68
N ILE A 39 4.60 13.94 24.78
CA ILE A 39 5.74 13.95 23.87
C ILE A 39 5.36 14.72 22.60
N PRO A 40 6.11 15.76 22.18
CA PRO A 40 5.91 16.45 20.91
C PRO A 40 6.09 15.47 19.73
N THR A 41 5.34 15.66 18.66
CA THR A 41 5.50 14.91 17.42
C THR A 41 6.20 15.76 16.37
N TYR A 42 7.20 15.19 15.69
CA TYR A 42 7.87 15.88 14.58
C TYR A 42 6.98 15.90 13.33
N ASN A 43 6.80 17.08 12.77
CA ASN A 43 6.19 17.25 11.46
C ASN A 43 7.29 17.44 10.41
N ALA A 44 7.53 16.42 9.59
CA ALA A 44 8.58 16.44 8.57
C ALA A 44 8.35 17.51 7.49
N ARG A 45 7.11 17.95 7.28
CA ARG A 45 6.78 18.99 6.28
C ARG A 45 7.13 20.38 6.77
N THR A 46 6.74 20.73 8.00
CA THR A 46 7.03 22.03 8.60
C THR A 46 8.40 22.06 9.25
N ARG A 47 9.08 20.91 9.35
CA ARG A 47 10.35 20.71 10.07
C ARG A 47 10.31 21.29 11.47
N SER A 48 9.20 21.06 12.18
CA SER A 48 8.96 21.57 13.52
C SER A 48 8.39 20.49 14.43
N LEU A 49 8.57 20.67 15.74
CA LEU A 49 7.96 19.84 16.75
C LEU A 49 6.56 20.40 17.06
N GLU A 50 5.53 19.61 16.82
CA GLU A 50 4.15 19.97 17.12
C GLU A 50 3.80 19.61 18.55
N GLN A 51 2.97 20.46 19.19
CA GLN A 51 2.45 20.18 20.51
C GLN A 51 1.67 18.85 20.55
N PRO A 52 1.67 18.15 21.68
CA PRO A 52 0.99 16.86 21.82
C PRO A 52 -0.50 16.98 21.44
N LYS A 53 -0.96 16.03 20.60
CA LYS A 53 -2.37 15.92 20.25
C LYS A 53 -3.19 15.40 21.44
N THR A 54 -4.46 15.74 21.51
CA THR A 54 -5.38 15.22 22.53
C THR A 54 -5.47 13.69 22.41
N ILE A 55 -5.39 12.97 23.54
CA ILE A 55 -5.56 11.52 23.58
C ILE A 55 -6.94 11.14 23.02
N PRO A 56 -7.06 10.31 21.98
CA PRO A 56 -8.34 9.81 21.55
C PRO A 56 -8.92 8.86 22.61
N THR A 57 -10.20 9.00 22.91
CA THR A 57 -10.89 8.09 23.84
C THR A 57 -11.02 6.68 23.28
N ASN A 58 -11.20 6.58 21.94
CA ASN A 58 -11.31 5.33 21.22
C ASN A 58 -10.37 5.34 20.04
N ILE A 59 -9.93 4.15 19.63
CA ILE A 59 -9.11 3.93 18.45
C ILE A 59 -9.77 2.93 17.51
N MET A 60 -9.72 3.16 16.22
CA MET A 60 -10.16 2.19 15.22
C MET A 60 -9.07 1.15 15.03
N ALA A 61 -9.44 -0.14 15.05
CA ALA A 61 -8.48 -1.25 14.90
C ALA A 61 -9.00 -2.32 13.95
N MET A 62 -8.07 -3.01 13.30
CA MET A 62 -8.34 -4.25 12.58
C MET A 62 -8.10 -5.43 13.52
N VAL A 63 -9.13 -6.24 13.74
CA VAL A 63 -9.13 -7.37 14.68
C VAL A 63 -9.32 -8.66 13.91
N GLU A 64 -8.30 -9.50 13.83
CA GLU A 64 -8.41 -10.83 13.27
C GLU A 64 -9.05 -11.76 14.31
N LEU A 65 -10.26 -12.22 14.01
CA LEU A 65 -11.02 -13.15 14.84
C LEU A 65 -10.60 -14.59 14.54
N LYS A 66 -10.78 -15.51 15.49
CA LYS A 66 -10.60 -16.95 15.24
C LYS A 66 -11.68 -17.50 14.32
N ASP A 67 -12.90 -16.96 14.40
CA ASP A 67 -14.04 -17.28 13.56
C ASP A 67 -14.85 -16.00 13.32
N GLN A 68 -15.43 -15.84 12.11
CA GLN A 68 -16.26 -14.68 11.77
C GLN A 68 -17.49 -14.52 12.69
N ASN A 69 -17.99 -15.60 13.26
CA ASN A 69 -19.13 -15.58 14.19
C ASN A 69 -18.76 -14.99 15.57
N ASN A 70 -17.48 -14.80 15.85
CA ASN A 70 -17.03 -14.17 17.10
C ASN A 70 -17.26 -12.64 17.15
N ARG A 71 -17.95 -12.06 16.17
CA ARG A 71 -18.40 -10.67 16.22
C ARG A 71 -19.17 -10.38 17.51
N ALA A 72 -20.14 -11.22 17.85
CA ALA A 72 -20.97 -11.06 19.04
C ALA A 72 -20.14 -11.08 20.34
N ASP A 73 -19.02 -11.81 20.37
CA ASP A 73 -18.12 -11.84 21.53
C ASP A 73 -17.43 -10.49 21.76
N LEU A 74 -17.06 -9.77 20.68
CA LEU A 74 -16.52 -8.40 20.77
C LEU A 74 -17.61 -7.41 21.21
N GLU A 75 -18.78 -7.49 20.61
CA GLU A 75 -19.91 -6.59 20.92
C GLU A 75 -20.38 -6.78 22.37
N ALA A 76 -20.35 -7.99 22.91
CA ALA A 76 -20.62 -8.28 24.30
C ALA A 76 -19.61 -7.63 25.28
N GLN A 77 -18.44 -7.22 24.81
CA GLN A 77 -17.45 -6.45 25.58
C GLN A 77 -17.64 -4.94 25.48
N GLY A 78 -18.74 -4.47 24.88
CA GLY A 78 -19.02 -3.05 24.66
C GLY A 78 -18.27 -2.44 23.46
N ILE A 79 -17.66 -3.27 22.59
CA ILE A 79 -16.92 -2.83 21.43
C ILE A 79 -17.88 -2.58 20.25
N LYS A 80 -17.79 -1.42 19.64
CA LYS A 80 -18.55 -1.11 18.40
C LYS A 80 -17.84 -1.74 17.20
N VAL A 81 -18.37 -2.85 16.69
CA VAL A 81 -17.89 -3.50 15.47
C VAL A 81 -18.56 -2.85 14.27
N LEU A 82 -17.79 -2.19 13.42
CA LEU A 82 -18.27 -1.47 12.24
C LEU A 82 -18.53 -2.43 11.07
N ARG A 83 -17.60 -3.35 10.84
CA ARG A 83 -17.67 -4.31 9.73
C ARG A 83 -16.89 -5.58 10.05
N VAL A 84 -17.32 -6.69 9.48
CA VAL A 84 -16.56 -7.96 9.47
C VAL A 84 -16.52 -8.47 8.03
N ARG A 85 -15.32 -8.77 7.54
CA ARG A 85 -15.10 -9.50 6.29
C ARG A 85 -14.26 -10.73 6.59
N ASP A 86 -14.79 -11.89 6.22
CA ASP A 86 -14.27 -13.18 6.65
C ASP A 86 -14.11 -13.24 8.19
N ASN A 87 -12.87 -13.29 8.67
CA ASN A 87 -12.55 -13.26 10.09
C ASN A 87 -11.85 -11.97 10.55
N ILE A 88 -11.83 -10.91 9.72
CA ILE A 88 -11.26 -9.61 10.10
C ILE A 88 -12.39 -8.63 10.40
N ALA A 89 -12.43 -8.15 11.63
CA ALA A 89 -13.34 -7.11 12.09
C ALA A 89 -12.65 -5.74 12.10
N ILE A 90 -13.35 -4.72 11.63
CA ILE A 90 -12.98 -3.32 11.84
C ILE A 90 -13.82 -2.83 13.01
N ALA A 91 -13.17 -2.43 14.10
CA ALA A 91 -13.84 -2.14 15.35
C ALA A 91 -13.30 -0.86 16.02
N LEU A 92 -14.19 -0.13 16.69
CA LEU A 92 -13.84 1.02 17.51
C LEU A 92 -13.65 0.56 18.95
N ILE A 93 -12.43 0.68 19.45
CA ILE A 93 -12.01 0.12 20.75
C ILE A 93 -11.60 1.27 21.67
N PRO A 94 -12.09 1.32 22.94
CA PRO A 94 -11.57 2.28 23.90
C PRO A 94 -10.07 2.10 24.09
N LEU A 95 -9.29 3.18 24.03
CA LEU A 95 -7.82 3.12 24.09
C LEU A 95 -7.32 2.39 25.36
N ALA A 96 -8.02 2.56 26.48
CA ALA A 96 -7.72 1.88 27.74
C ALA A 96 -7.92 0.35 27.67
N ASP A 97 -8.75 -0.13 26.74
CA ASP A 97 -9.15 -1.53 26.64
C ASP A 97 -8.40 -2.32 25.57
N VAL A 98 -7.54 -1.68 24.77
CA VAL A 98 -6.89 -2.30 23.62
C VAL A 98 -6.20 -3.63 23.97
N GLU A 99 -5.38 -3.67 25.03
CA GLU A 99 -4.69 -4.90 25.44
C GLU A 99 -5.67 -5.96 25.98
N ARG A 100 -6.69 -5.53 26.72
CA ARG A 100 -7.73 -6.44 27.25
C ARG A 100 -8.49 -7.09 26.10
N ILE A 101 -8.88 -6.32 25.10
CA ILE A 101 -9.60 -6.82 23.93
C ILE A 101 -8.71 -7.69 23.06
N ALA A 102 -7.46 -7.30 22.82
CA ALA A 102 -6.49 -8.11 22.09
C ALA A 102 -6.33 -9.50 22.73
N ASN A 103 -6.35 -9.60 24.07
CA ASN A 103 -6.16 -10.85 24.80
C ASN A 103 -7.43 -11.74 24.92
N LEU A 104 -8.57 -11.31 24.37
CA LEU A 104 -9.77 -12.15 24.34
C LEU A 104 -9.52 -13.48 23.61
N LYS A 105 -10.22 -14.55 24.06
CA LYS A 105 -10.08 -15.88 23.45
C LYS A 105 -10.52 -15.94 22.00
N CYS A 106 -11.48 -15.09 21.61
CA CYS A 106 -12.00 -14.98 20.25
C CYS A 106 -11.06 -14.22 19.28
N VAL A 107 -10.12 -13.43 19.81
CA VAL A 107 -9.16 -12.66 19.02
C VAL A 107 -7.91 -13.48 18.72
N ARG A 108 -7.51 -13.52 17.46
CA ARG A 108 -6.25 -14.14 17.00
C ARG A 108 -5.13 -13.09 17.02
N ARG A 109 -5.34 -11.96 16.40
CA ARG A 109 -4.39 -10.84 16.28
C ARG A 109 -5.12 -9.51 16.20
N MET A 110 -4.47 -8.41 16.58
CA MET A 110 -4.99 -7.05 16.44
C MET A 110 -3.91 -6.13 15.89
N GLN A 111 -4.30 -5.28 14.95
CA GLN A 111 -3.46 -4.24 14.35
C GLN A 111 -4.09 -2.87 14.59
N LEU A 112 -3.31 -1.94 15.13
CA LEU A 112 -3.68 -0.54 15.27
C LEU A 112 -3.35 0.26 14.01
N PRO A 113 -3.93 1.45 13.80
CA PRO A 113 -3.75 2.22 12.57
C PRO A 113 -2.29 2.59 12.30
N ARG A 114 -1.89 2.56 11.02
CA ARG A 114 -0.58 3.01 10.54
C ARG A 114 -0.77 4.21 9.61
N ARG A 115 0.13 5.17 9.64
CA ARG A 115 0.14 6.33 8.73
C ARG A 115 0.81 5.96 7.40
N LEU A 116 0.31 6.50 6.27
CA LEU A 116 0.74 6.20 4.90
C LEU A 116 0.95 7.50 4.10
N TYR A 117 1.86 7.53 3.07
CA TYR A 117 2.36 8.74 2.37
C TYR A 117 2.24 8.65 0.83
N GLN A 118 2.32 9.79 0.12
CA GLN A 118 1.80 9.98 -1.27
C GLN A 118 2.79 10.58 -2.27
N LYS A 119 2.64 10.39 -3.65
CA LYS A 119 3.40 11.02 -4.78
C LYS A 119 2.82 10.75 -6.20
N MET A 120 3.20 11.53 -7.28
CA MET A 120 2.47 11.55 -8.62
C MET A 120 3.23 11.95 -9.93
N ASN A 121 2.96 11.49 -11.17
CA ASN A 121 2.35 11.76 -12.52
C ASN A 121 3.10 11.59 -13.89
N LEU A 122 2.61 10.92 -15.11
CA LEU A 122 2.32 11.04 -16.60
C LEU A 122 2.46 9.79 -17.49
N VAL A 123 1.52 9.45 -18.49
CA VAL A 123 1.59 8.08 -18.93
C VAL A 123 0.90 7.59 -20.19
N ARG A 124 -0.28 8.01 -20.49
CA ARG A 124 -1.22 7.35 -21.39
C ARG A 124 -0.65 6.85 -22.74
N LYS A 125 0.15 7.70 -23.39
CA LYS A 125 0.79 7.39 -24.68
C LYS A 125 1.81 6.25 -24.53
N GLU A 126 2.57 6.29 -23.45
CA GLU A 126 3.67 5.36 -23.19
C GLU A 126 3.18 3.92 -23.00
N VAL A 127 2.05 3.73 -22.30
CA VAL A 127 1.45 2.40 -22.07
C VAL A 127 0.40 2.00 -23.13
N GLY A 128 0.29 2.76 -24.22
CA GLY A 128 -0.57 2.43 -25.36
C GLY A 128 -2.06 2.69 -25.17
N VAL A 129 -2.48 3.40 -24.13
CA VAL A 129 -3.91 3.71 -23.87
C VAL A 129 -4.53 4.55 -24.99
N ASP A 130 -3.76 5.43 -25.62
CA ASP A 130 -4.28 6.22 -26.76
C ASP A 130 -4.72 5.33 -27.94
N LYS A 131 -4.01 4.23 -28.20
CA LYS A 131 -4.40 3.22 -29.22
C LYS A 131 -5.69 2.51 -28.83
N ILE A 132 -5.87 2.24 -27.54
CA ILE A 132 -7.09 1.60 -27.00
C ILE A 132 -8.29 2.53 -27.16
N HIS A 133 -8.14 3.82 -26.82
CA HIS A 133 -9.20 4.82 -26.99
C HIS A 133 -9.57 5.07 -28.45
N GLN A 134 -8.61 4.89 -29.37
CA GLN A 134 -8.86 4.99 -30.82
C GLN A 134 -9.42 3.70 -31.43
N GLY A 135 -9.42 2.59 -30.70
CA GLY A 135 -9.79 1.28 -31.20
C GLY A 135 -8.82 0.73 -32.26
N THR A 136 -7.53 1.19 -32.25
CA THR A 136 -6.54 0.79 -33.24
C THR A 136 -6.29 -0.71 -33.16
N ASP A 137 -6.53 -1.45 -34.26
CA ASP A 137 -6.42 -2.91 -34.36
C ASP A 137 -7.21 -3.67 -33.26
N LEU A 138 -8.28 -3.07 -32.76
CA LEU A 138 -9.17 -3.64 -31.75
C LEU A 138 -10.61 -3.71 -32.28
N PRO A 139 -11.47 -4.61 -31.76
CA PRO A 139 -12.87 -4.71 -32.16
C PRO A 139 -13.67 -3.42 -31.93
N GLN A 140 -13.29 -2.62 -30.94
CA GLN A 140 -13.88 -1.33 -30.58
C GLN A 140 -12.91 -0.52 -29.73
N ALA A 141 -13.23 0.73 -29.47
CA ALA A 141 -12.57 1.53 -28.42
C ALA A 141 -13.02 1.02 -27.02
N TYR A 142 -12.10 1.08 -26.04
CA TYR A 142 -12.39 0.76 -24.65
C TYR A 142 -12.03 1.97 -23.77
N THR A 143 -12.89 2.29 -22.82
CA THR A 143 -12.86 3.52 -22.02
C THR A 143 -13.09 3.27 -20.52
N GLY A 144 -13.19 2.01 -20.11
CA GLY A 144 -13.54 1.59 -18.74
C GLY A 144 -15.05 1.56 -18.48
N LYS A 145 -15.86 1.61 -19.51
CA LYS A 145 -17.32 1.61 -19.39
C LYS A 145 -17.84 0.35 -18.71
N GLY A 146 -18.70 0.52 -17.70
CA GLY A 146 -19.27 -0.59 -16.93
C GLY A 146 -18.33 -1.13 -15.83
N VAL A 147 -17.15 -0.51 -15.63
CA VAL A 147 -16.20 -0.85 -14.58
C VAL A 147 -16.27 0.20 -13.47
N VAL A 148 -16.17 -0.23 -12.22
CA VAL A 148 -15.98 0.64 -11.06
C VAL A 148 -14.50 0.85 -10.85
N THR A 149 -14.07 2.12 -10.79
CA THR A 149 -12.71 2.51 -10.43
C THR A 149 -12.74 3.29 -9.13
N ALA A 150 -11.97 2.84 -8.14
CA ALA A 150 -11.94 3.43 -6.81
C ALA A 150 -10.55 3.90 -6.45
N VAL A 151 -10.46 5.05 -5.77
CA VAL A 151 -9.27 5.47 -5.02
C VAL A 151 -9.58 5.47 -3.54
N VAL A 152 -8.63 4.98 -2.73
CA VAL A 152 -8.61 5.18 -1.28
C VAL A 152 -7.39 6.04 -0.98
N ASP A 153 -7.62 7.30 -0.61
CA ASP A 153 -6.58 8.33 -0.57
C ASP A 153 -6.90 9.42 0.49
N GLY A 154 -6.00 10.38 0.69
CA GLY A 154 -6.20 11.48 1.64
C GLY A 154 -7.42 12.35 1.33
N GLY A 155 -7.70 12.59 0.04
CA GLY A 155 -8.84 13.38 -0.39
C GLY A 155 -8.96 13.49 -1.91
N VAL A 156 -10.13 13.90 -2.37
CA VAL A 156 -10.42 14.14 -3.80
C VAL A 156 -11.28 15.40 -3.94
N ASP A 157 -11.00 16.22 -4.96
CA ASP A 157 -11.89 17.30 -5.42
C ASP A 157 -12.96 16.74 -6.37
N PRO A 158 -14.17 16.41 -5.90
CA PRO A 158 -15.20 15.82 -6.75
C PRO A 158 -15.75 16.78 -7.80
N ASN A 159 -15.40 18.06 -7.70
CA ASN A 159 -15.87 19.11 -8.61
C ASN A 159 -14.92 19.39 -9.75
N HIS A 160 -13.73 18.77 -9.75
CA HIS A 160 -12.81 18.95 -10.87
C HIS A 160 -13.44 18.45 -12.18
N ILE A 161 -13.35 19.26 -13.24
CA ILE A 161 -13.98 19.00 -14.55
C ILE A 161 -13.66 17.60 -15.11
N ASN A 162 -12.54 17.01 -14.74
CA ASN A 162 -12.14 15.66 -15.16
C ASN A 162 -13.10 14.55 -14.70
N PHE A 163 -13.98 14.82 -13.73
CA PHE A 163 -14.83 13.80 -13.11
C PHE A 163 -16.31 13.92 -13.50
N PHE A 164 -16.58 14.73 -14.52
CA PHE A 164 -17.92 14.88 -15.08
C PHE A 164 -18.07 14.13 -16.41
N LYS A 165 -19.32 13.76 -16.72
CA LYS A 165 -19.71 13.33 -18.04
C LYS A 165 -19.90 14.54 -18.96
N GLU A 166 -20.05 14.29 -20.25
CA GLU A 166 -20.31 15.34 -21.24
C GLU A 166 -21.64 16.08 -20.99
N ASP A 167 -22.64 15.40 -20.40
CA ASP A 167 -23.93 15.99 -20.03
C ASP A 167 -23.86 16.87 -18.76
N GLY A 168 -22.68 16.98 -18.13
CA GLY A 168 -22.45 17.78 -16.91
C GLY A 168 -22.84 17.07 -15.62
N THR A 169 -23.26 15.79 -15.67
CA THR A 169 -23.50 15.01 -14.45
C THR A 169 -22.20 14.41 -13.91
N SER A 170 -22.17 14.14 -12.59
CA SER A 170 -21.01 13.54 -11.93
C SER A 170 -20.78 12.10 -12.39
N ARG A 171 -19.52 11.70 -12.54
CA ARG A 171 -19.15 10.29 -12.74
C ARG A 171 -19.03 9.54 -11.41
N PHE A 172 -18.98 10.25 -10.28
CA PHE A 172 -18.93 9.59 -8.98
C PHE A 172 -20.24 8.86 -8.67
N ALA A 173 -20.11 7.62 -8.25
CA ALA A 173 -21.20 6.88 -7.62
C ALA A 173 -21.44 7.41 -6.20
N TYR A 174 -20.34 7.63 -5.48
CA TYR A 174 -20.30 8.35 -4.22
C TYR A 174 -18.87 8.84 -3.91
N VAL A 175 -18.79 9.79 -2.99
CA VAL A 175 -17.57 10.18 -2.30
C VAL A 175 -17.78 9.95 -0.81
N GLY A 176 -16.91 9.16 -0.18
CA GLY A 176 -16.92 8.88 1.25
C GLY A 176 -15.79 9.65 1.95
N LYS A 177 -16.08 10.30 3.07
CA LYS A 177 -15.05 10.89 3.95
C LYS A 177 -15.10 10.22 5.31
N ILE A 178 -14.02 9.59 5.70
CA ILE A 178 -13.81 9.00 7.02
C ILE A 178 -13.05 10.05 7.84
N VAL A 179 -13.63 10.53 8.94
CA VAL A 179 -13.06 11.62 9.73
C VAL A 179 -13.03 11.30 11.22
N GLU A 180 -12.04 11.87 11.91
CA GLU A 180 -12.02 11.92 13.36
C GLU A 180 -13.21 12.72 13.91
N ASN A 181 -13.93 12.16 14.87
CA ASN A 181 -15.03 12.88 15.52
C ASN A 181 -14.51 13.89 16.54
N LYS A 182 -14.20 15.09 16.09
CA LYS A 182 -13.73 16.20 16.95
C LYS A 182 -14.82 16.75 17.92
N ARG A 183 -16.11 16.47 17.68
CA ARG A 183 -17.21 17.08 18.47
C ARG A 183 -17.48 16.43 19.82
N ASN A 184 -17.18 15.13 19.99
CA ASN A 184 -17.61 14.38 21.17
C ASN A 184 -16.45 13.71 21.94
N ASN A 185 -15.20 13.93 21.62
CA ASN A 185 -14.03 13.17 22.15
C ASN A 185 -14.20 11.65 22.08
N ASN A 186 -15.09 11.14 21.21
CA ASN A 186 -15.49 9.73 21.15
C ASN A 186 -14.79 9.00 19.99
N GLY A 187 -13.60 9.43 19.60
CA GLY A 187 -12.83 8.78 18.56
C GLY A 187 -13.35 9.04 17.13
N TYR A 188 -12.91 8.24 16.22
CA TYR A 188 -13.16 8.41 14.79
C TYR A 188 -14.61 8.07 14.42
N GLN A 189 -15.27 8.92 13.60
CA GLN A 189 -16.53 8.62 12.96
C GLN A 189 -16.29 8.19 11.52
N TYR A 190 -16.75 7.00 11.21
CA TYR A 190 -17.07 6.64 9.86
C TYR A 190 -18.39 7.31 9.50
N ASP A 191 -18.33 8.47 8.87
CA ASP A 191 -19.56 9.16 8.50
C ASP A 191 -19.36 10.16 7.37
N LYS A 192 -20.04 9.96 6.32
CA LYS A 192 -20.49 10.82 5.23
C LYS A 192 -20.21 10.23 3.85
N TYR A 193 -21.21 9.55 3.36
CA TYR A 193 -21.35 9.25 1.96
C TYR A 193 -22.10 10.38 1.26
N TYR A 194 -21.52 10.90 0.21
CA TYR A 194 -22.20 11.78 -0.72
C TYR A 194 -22.57 10.96 -1.97
N PRO A 195 -23.80 10.43 -2.04
CA PRO A 195 -24.24 9.70 -3.23
C PRO A 195 -24.33 10.63 -4.43
N ARG A 196 -24.27 10.05 -5.63
CA ARG A 196 -24.39 10.78 -6.91
C ARG A 196 -25.53 11.80 -6.93
N THR A 197 -26.71 11.45 -6.42
CA THR A 197 -27.87 12.34 -6.38
C THR A 197 -27.61 13.64 -5.62
N VAL A 198 -26.78 13.60 -4.60
CA VAL A 198 -26.34 14.78 -3.84
C VAL A 198 -25.27 15.53 -4.63
N LEU A 199 -24.28 14.84 -5.21
CA LEU A 199 -23.23 15.45 -6.03
C LEU A 199 -23.80 16.13 -7.28
N ASP A 200 -24.78 15.51 -7.97
CA ASP A 200 -25.41 16.07 -9.15
C ASP A 200 -26.25 17.33 -8.83
N THR A 201 -26.95 17.37 -7.69
CA THR A 201 -27.69 18.59 -7.26
C THR A 201 -26.76 19.75 -6.97
N MET A 202 -25.58 19.51 -6.47
CA MET A 202 -24.60 20.55 -6.17
C MET A 202 -23.96 21.16 -7.40
N THR A 203 -23.65 20.33 -8.37
CA THR A 203 -23.06 20.79 -9.63
C THR A 203 -24.08 21.53 -10.50
N GLN A 204 -25.36 21.11 -10.49
CA GLN A 204 -26.43 21.77 -11.22
C GLN A 204 -26.83 23.12 -10.61
N ALA A 205 -26.70 23.29 -9.31
CA ALA A 205 -27.14 24.52 -8.62
C ALA A 205 -26.20 25.71 -8.79
N ASN A 206 -25.06 25.59 -9.49
CA ASN A 206 -24.02 26.65 -9.62
C ASN A 206 -23.57 27.20 -8.25
N ASN A 207 -23.61 26.37 -7.22
CA ASN A 207 -23.43 26.75 -5.85
C ASN A 207 -21.96 26.57 -5.42
N ALA A 208 -21.14 27.61 -5.70
CA ALA A 208 -19.71 27.62 -5.31
C ALA A 208 -19.48 27.33 -3.80
N HIS A 209 -20.43 27.69 -2.93
CA HIS A 209 -20.41 27.36 -1.51
C HIS A 209 -20.64 25.88 -1.22
N ALA A 210 -21.45 25.19 -2.02
CA ALA A 210 -21.66 23.75 -1.85
C ALA A 210 -20.36 22.96 -2.12
N LEU A 211 -19.49 23.47 -2.98
CA LEU A 211 -18.20 22.89 -3.32
C LEU A 211 -17.20 22.90 -2.14
N GLU A 212 -17.19 23.93 -1.34
CA GLU A 212 -16.37 23.98 -0.12
C GLU A 212 -16.86 23.01 0.97
N THR A 213 -18.17 22.67 0.97
CA THR A 213 -18.75 21.73 1.94
C THR A 213 -18.30 20.29 1.68
N PHE A 214 -17.86 19.95 0.48
CA PHE A 214 -17.39 18.63 0.05
C PHE A 214 -15.89 18.52 -0.11
N LYS A 215 -15.15 19.46 0.46
CA LYS A 215 -13.72 19.30 0.63
C LYS A 215 -13.46 17.95 1.31
N THR A 216 -12.89 17.02 0.58
CA THR A 216 -12.41 15.76 1.11
C THR A 216 -10.90 15.76 1.18
N ASP A 217 -10.23 16.64 0.42
CA ASP A 217 -8.83 16.96 0.62
C ASP A 217 -8.72 17.89 1.84
N ASP A 218 -7.93 17.55 2.82
CA ASP A 218 -7.35 18.51 3.72
C ASP A 218 -6.50 19.47 2.86
N ASP A 219 -6.50 20.74 3.18
CA ASP A 219 -5.94 21.85 2.38
C ASP A 219 -4.49 21.64 1.90
N GLU A 220 -3.87 20.53 2.27
CA GLU A 220 -2.48 20.20 2.08
C GLU A 220 -2.20 19.06 1.09
N SER A 221 -3.21 18.29 0.64
CA SER A 221 -2.98 17.13 -0.21
C SER A 221 -3.81 17.15 -1.48
N VAL A 222 -3.19 17.44 -2.60
CA VAL A 222 -3.79 17.32 -3.95
C VAL A 222 -3.76 15.89 -4.49
N HIS A 223 -3.32 14.92 -3.69
CA HIS A 223 -2.87 13.61 -4.14
C HIS A 223 -3.99 12.76 -4.71
N GLY A 224 -5.08 12.56 -3.99
CA GLY A 224 -6.16 11.70 -4.48
C GLY A 224 -6.86 12.24 -5.73
N THR A 225 -7.00 13.57 -5.85
CA THR A 225 -7.50 14.21 -7.07
C THR A 225 -6.62 13.89 -8.27
N HIS A 226 -5.33 13.87 -8.04
CA HIS A 226 -4.36 13.64 -9.08
C HIS A 226 -4.28 12.16 -9.45
N THR A 227 -4.19 11.22 -8.50
CA THR A 227 -4.18 9.76 -8.77
C THR A 227 -5.45 9.32 -9.48
N LEU A 228 -6.62 9.80 -9.05
CA LEU A 228 -7.87 9.54 -9.73
C LEU A 228 -7.89 10.13 -11.14
N GLY A 229 -7.32 11.32 -11.33
CA GLY A 229 -7.18 11.94 -12.64
C GLY A 229 -6.34 11.12 -13.61
N ILE A 230 -5.23 10.49 -13.15
CA ILE A 230 -4.44 9.55 -13.95
C ILE A 230 -5.25 8.31 -14.29
N MET A 231 -5.87 7.69 -13.29
CA MET A 231 -6.61 6.46 -13.47
C MET A 231 -7.80 6.65 -14.39
N ALA A 232 -8.56 7.74 -14.18
CA ALA A 232 -9.91 7.83 -14.74
C ALA A 232 -10.38 9.24 -15.15
N GLY A 233 -9.51 10.26 -15.18
CA GLY A 233 -9.90 11.59 -15.66
C GLY A 233 -10.52 11.56 -17.06
N GLY A 234 -11.70 12.17 -17.29
CA GLY A 234 -12.45 12.01 -18.53
C GLY A 234 -12.56 13.25 -19.41
N TYR A 235 -12.13 14.42 -18.95
CA TYR A 235 -12.29 15.66 -19.71
C TYR A 235 -11.29 15.77 -20.87
N LYS A 236 -11.80 15.76 -22.11
CA LYS A 236 -11.03 15.84 -23.37
C LYS A 236 -11.20 17.19 -24.10
N GLY A 237 -12.04 18.10 -23.57
CA GLY A 237 -12.25 19.43 -24.16
C GLY A 237 -11.02 20.32 -24.11
N ASN A 238 -11.10 21.52 -24.69
CA ASN A 238 -9.96 22.44 -24.74
C ASN A 238 -9.59 23.02 -23.38
N ILE A 239 -8.28 23.08 -23.11
CA ILE A 239 -7.67 23.75 -21.95
C ILE A 239 -6.50 24.64 -22.45
N THR A 240 -6.02 25.53 -21.60
CA THR A 240 -4.74 26.21 -21.80
C THR A 240 -3.65 25.41 -21.11
N TYR A 241 -2.55 25.09 -21.81
CA TYR A 241 -1.45 24.32 -21.26
C TYR A 241 -0.09 24.77 -21.81
N GLY A 242 0.98 24.47 -21.06
CA GLY A 242 2.36 24.74 -21.50
C GLY A 242 2.81 23.75 -22.56
N GLU A 243 3.34 24.23 -23.67
CA GLU A 243 3.95 23.44 -24.75
C GLU A 243 5.40 23.86 -24.96
N ALA A 244 6.33 22.89 -24.94
CA ALA A 244 7.73 23.16 -25.20
C ALA A 244 7.95 23.54 -26.67
N VAL A 245 8.60 24.68 -26.91
CA VAL A 245 8.95 25.20 -28.25
C VAL A 245 10.46 25.16 -28.51
N GLY A 246 11.24 24.73 -27.53
CA GLY A 246 12.70 24.61 -27.59
C GLY A 246 13.25 23.90 -26.36
N THR A 247 14.58 23.94 -26.22
CA THR A 247 15.25 23.26 -25.09
C THR A 247 14.95 23.95 -23.76
N TYR A 248 14.77 25.25 -23.74
CA TYR A 248 14.62 26.07 -22.51
C TYR A 248 13.41 27.01 -22.56
N GLN A 249 12.56 26.89 -23.55
CA GLN A 249 11.40 27.76 -23.70
C GLN A 249 10.12 26.95 -23.93
N ALA A 250 9.05 27.42 -23.33
CA ALA A 250 7.69 26.95 -23.56
C ALA A 250 6.82 28.13 -24.02
N LYS A 251 5.60 27.80 -24.44
CA LYS A 251 4.53 28.77 -24.69
C LYS A 251 3.21 28.23 -24.17
N SER A 252 2.34 29.09 -23.70
CA SER A 252 0.95 28.72 -23.42
C SER A 252 0.20 28.53 -24.75
N VAL A 253 -0.46 27.39 -24.90
CA VAL A 253 -1.34 27.05 -26.01
C VAL A 253 -2.71 26.66 -25.55
N THR A 254 -3.75 26.89 -26.35
CA THR A 254 -5.10 26.39 -26.11
C THR A 254 -5.42 25.27 -27.09
N GLY A 255 -5.79 24.11 -26.60
CA GLY A 255 -6.06 22.93 -27.39
C GLY A 255 -6.73 21.83 -26.57
N ALA A 256 -7.02 20.69 -27.20
CA ALA A 256 -7.59 19.54 -26.53
C ALA A 256 -6.72 19.12 -25.33
N ASN A 257 -7.37 18.83 -24.19
CA ASN A 257 -6.69 18.46 -22.96
C ASN A 257 -5.80 17.22 -23.16
N PRO A 258 -4.47 17.33 -23.05
CA PRO A 258 -3.58 16.19 -23.19
C PRO A 258 -3.46 15.38 -21.89
N PHE A 259 -4.02 15.86 -20.77
CA PHE A 259 -3.83 15.35 -19.40
C PHE A 259 -5.02 14.56 -18.84
N TYR A 260 -5.86 13.97 -19.69
CA TYR A 260 -6.93 13.08 -19.24
C TYR A 260 -6.40 11.67 -18.92
N GLY A 261 -7.17 10.86 -18.19
CA GLY A 261 -6.78 9.54 -17.68
C GLY A 261 -7.02 8.38 -18.65
N SER A 262 -6.91 7.16 -18.11
CA SER A 262 -7.07 5.91 -18.87
C SER A 262 -8.53 5.45 -18.96
N ALA A 263 -9.23 5.27 -17.82
CA ALA A 263 -10.61 4.75 -17.76
C ALA A 263 -11.64 5.90 -17.79
N THR A 264 -11.72 6.60 -18.92
CA THR A 264 -12.44 7.88 -19.07
C THR A 264 -13.96 7.79 -18.89
N GLU A 265 -14.56 6.60 -18.98
CA GLU A 265 -16.02 6.38 -18.81
C GLU A 265 -16.35 5.40 -17.67
N SER A 266 -15.38 5.04 -16.82
CA SER A 266 -15.62 4.24 -15.63
C SER A 266 -16.50 4.98 -14.62
N GLU A 267 -17.17 4.24 -13.75
CA GLU A 267 -17.88 4.79 -12.60
C GLU A 267 -16.89 5.00 -11.45
N LEU A 268 -16.91 6.19 -10.85
CA LEU A 268 -15.89 6.59 -9.89
C LEU A 268 -16.34 6.40 -8.45
N ILE A 269 -15.44 5.98 -7.60
CA ILE A 269 -15.57 5.98 -6.15
C ILE A 269 -14.33 6.64 -5.55
N ALA A 270 -14.53 7.53 -4.58
CA ALA A 270 -13.47 8.04 -3.74
C ALA A 270 -13.79 7.79 -2.26
N SER A 271 -12.91 7.08 -1.58
CA SER A 271 -12.90 6.97 -0.13
C SER A 271 -11.72 7.76 0.41
N CYS A 272 -12.00 8.78 1.21
CA CYS A 272 -11.07 9.81 1.62
C CYS A 272 -10.98 9.88 3.15
N GLY A 273 -9.92 10.51 3.65
CA GLY A 273 -9.75 10.76 5.09
C GLY A 273 -8.34 10.49 5.58
N ASP A 274 -8.18 10.30 6.88
CA ASP A 274 -6.89 9.96 7.45
C ASP A 274 -6.38 8.63 6.89
N LEU A 275 -5.12 8.63 6.41
CA LEU A 275 -4.53 7.45 5.79
C LEU A 275 -4.00 6.51 6.88
N ASN A 276 -4.87 5.60 7.34
CA ASN A 276 -4.50 4.51 8.23
C ASN A 276 -5.16 3.19 7.80
N ASP A 277 -4.60 2.07 8.25
CA ASP A 277 -5.01 0.72 7.82
C ASP A 277 -6.52 0.47 7.94
N SER A 278 -7.15 0.94 9.02
CA SER A 278 -8.58 0.70 9.27
C SER A 278 -9.48 1.50 8.31
N TYR A 279 -9.11 2.74 8.00
CA TYR A 279 -9.86 3.57 7.05
C TYR A 279 -9.71 3.08 5.62
N ILE A 280 -8.50 2.65 5.26
CA ILE A 280 -8.22 2.04 3.96
C ILE A 280 -9.05 0.78 3.79
N ALA A 281 -9.11 -0.06 4.82
CA ALA A 281 -9.92 -1.28 4.78
C ALA A 281 -11.41 -0.98 4.63
N LEU A 282 -11.95 0.04 5.32
CA LEU A 282 -13.34 0.47 5.13
C LEU A 282 -13.60 0.98 3.71
N GLY A 283 -12.69 1.80 3.18
CA GLY A 283 -12.82 2.33 1.82
C GLY A 283 -12.78 1.24 0.74
N ILE A 284 -11.92 0.23 0.91
CA ILE A 284 -11.85 -0.95 0.04
C ILE A 284 -13.17 -1.74 0.10
N ASP A 285 -13.66 -2.02 1.31
CA ASP A 285 -14.91 -2.77 1.50
C ASP A 285 -16.10 -2.08 0.85
N ASP A 286 -16.22 -0.76 1.01
CA ASP A 286 -17.32 0.01 0.44
C ASP A 286 -17.28 0.02 -1.08
N ALA A 287 -16.10 0.15 -1.68
CA ALA A 287 -15.95 0.09 -3.13
C ALA A 287 -16.35 -1.31 -3.67
N ILE A 288 -15.95 -2.37 -3.00
CA ILE A 288 -16.30 -3.74 -3.37
C ILE A 288 -17.82 -3.98 -3.18
N GLU A 289 -18.38 -3.55 -2.07
CA GLU A 289 -19.82 -3.71 -1.79
C GLU A 289 -20.67 -2.95 -2.81
N TYR A 290 -20.28 -1.70 -3.12
CA TYR A 290 -20.95 -0.94 -4.18
C TYR A 290 -20.87 -1.67 -5.52
N ALA A 291 -19.69 -2.15 -5.92
CA ALA A 291 -19.54 -2.86 -7.19
C ALA A 291 -20.42 -4.12 -7.26
N LYS A 292 -20.62 -4.80 -6.13
CA LYS A 292 -21.47 -6.00 -6.04
C LYS A 292 -22.97 -5.71 -6.08
N THR A 293 -23.41 -4.57 -5.53
CA THR A 293 -24.83 -4.32 -5.21
C THR A 293 -25.47 -3.22 -6.06
N SER A 294 -24.69 -2.39 -6.76
CA SER A 294 -25.18 -1.19 -7.47
C SER A 294 -25.89 -1.43 -8.79
N GLY A 295 -26.10 -2.67 -9.21
CA GLY A 295 -26.72 -3.01 -10.46
C GLY A 295 -27.39 -4.39 -10.44
N PRO A 296 -28.04 -4.79 -11.54
CA PRO A 296 -28.69 -6.11 -11.65
C PRO A 296 -27.67 -7.26 -11.66
N SER A 297 -26.40 -6.97 -11.89
CA SER A 297 -25.27 -7.89 -11.82
C SER A 297 -24.07 -7.19 -11.20
N PRO A 298 -23.19 -7.91 -10.48
CA PRO A 298 -21.93 -7.36 -9.97
C PRO A 298 -21.10 -6.73 -11.10
N LYS A 299 -20.56 -5.55 -10.85
CA LYS A 299 -19.62 -4.85 -11.75
C LYS A 299 -18.17 -5.24 -11.39
N PRO A 300 -17.27 -5.37 -12.37
CA PRO A 300 -15.85 -5.49 -12.07
C PRO A 300 -15.35 -4.21 -11.39
N CYS A 301 -14.42 -4.37 -10.45
CA CYS A 301 -13.89 -3.27 -9.65
C CYS A 301 -12.37 -3.27 -9.67
N VAL A 302 -11.78 -2.08 -9.85
CA VAL A 302 -10.34 -1.82 -9.69
C VAL A 302 -10.15 -0.76 -8.60
N ILE A 303 -9.27 -1.05 -7.65
CA ILE A 303 -8.97 -0.15 -6.53
C ILE A 303 -7.51 0.26 -6.61
N ASN A 304 -7.25 1.56 -6.56
CA ASN A 304 -5.93 2.15 -6.51
C ASN A 304 -5.57 2.55 -5.08
N LEU A 305 -4.44 2.04 -4.60
CA LEU A 305 -3.83 2.37 -3.32
C LEU A 305 -2.44 2.97 -3.58
N SER A 306 -2.39 4.28 -3.79
CA SER A 306 -1.15 5.01 -4.01
C SER A 306 -0.52 5.43 -2.69
N LEU A 307 -0.26 4.47 -1.79
CA LEU A 307 0.14 4.71 -0.40
C LEU A 307 0.83 3.47 0.16
N GLY A 308 1.58 3.65 1.26
CA GLY A 308 2.32 2.56 1.90
C GLY A 308 3.08 3.00 3.15
N SER A 309 3.76 2.05 3.79
CA SER A 309 4.65 2.24 4.93
C SER A 309 5.76 1.20 4.87
N ASN A 310 7.00 1.58 5.21
CA ASN A 310 8.16 0.68 5.15
C ASN A 310 8.38 -0.10 6.45
N ILE A 311 7.62 0.19 7.51
CA ILE A 311 7.68 -0.59 8.74
C ILE A 311 6.71 -1.74 8.69
N GLY A 312 7.24 -2.96 8.72
CA GLY A 312 6.50 -4.21 8.72
C GLY A 312 7.42 -5.40 8.53
N VAL A 313 6.84 -6.58 8.42
CA VAL A 313 7.58 -7.85 8.27
C VAL A 313 7.97 -8.12 6.81
N HIS A 314 7.42 -7.39 5.87
CA HIS A 314 7.60 -7.53 4.42
C HIS A 314 7.35 -8.95 3.89
N ASP A 315 6.32 -9.66 4.39
CA ASP A 315 6.09 -11.07 4.05
C ASP A 315 4.62 -11.51 3.92
N SER A 316 3.68 -10.62 3.83
CA SER A 316 2.23 -10.89 3.78
C SER A 316 1.57 -11.40 5.08
N THR A 317 2.27 -11.47 6.20
CA THR A 317 1.70 -12.00 7.46
C THR A 317 1.03 -10.95 8.34
N SER A 318 1.21 -9.65 8.07
CA SER A 318 0.50 -8.58 8.78
C SER A 318 -1.02 -8.69 8.59
N VAL A 319 -1.81 -8.16 9.55
CA VAL A 319 -3.28 -8.21 9.44
C VAL A 319 -3.77 -7.48 8.20
N MET A 320 -3.16 -6.32 7.89
CA MET A 320 -3.48 -5.55 6.68
C MET A 320 -3.14 -6.34 5.41
N ASN A 321 -1.98 -7.00 5.34
CA ASN A 321 -1.60 -7.81 4.19
C ASN A 321 -2.50 -9.03 4.00
N LYS A 322 -2.91 -9.68 5.09
CA LYS A 322 -3.93 -10.76 5.05
C LYS A 322 -5.27 -10.24 4.54
N TYR A 323 -5.68 -9.04 4.99
CA TYR A 323 -6.91 -8.40 4.53
C TYR A 323 -6.85 -8.10 3.04
N LEU A 324 -5.82 -7.40 2.55
CA LEU A 324 -5.61 -7.11 1.12
C LEU A 324 -5.60 -8.38 0.28
N SER A 325 -4.90 -9.41 0.75
CA SER A 325 -4.81 -10.71 0.05
C SER A 325 -6.18 -11.40 -0.10
N LYS A 326 -7.11 -11.15 0.81
CA LYS A 326 -8.49 -11.65 0.72
C LYS A 326 -9.33 -10.79 -0.20
N GLN A 327 -9.28 -9.45 -0.04
CA GLN A 327 -10.06 -8.53 -0.86
C GLN A 327 -9.63 -8.54 -2.33
N GLY A 328 -8.35 -8.84 -2.62
CA GLY A 328 -7.84 -9.05 -3.98
C GLY A 328 -8.45 -10.23 -4.73
N LYS A 329 -9.27 -11.07 -4.07
CA LYS A 329 -10.10 -12.09 -4.74
C LYS A 329 -11.44 -11.53 -5.24
N GLU A 330 -11.87 -10.39 -4.70
CA GLU A 330 -13.17 -9.76 -4.96
C GLU A 330 -13.04 -8.56 -5.91
N ALA A 331 -11.89 -7.89 -5.91
CA ALA A 331 -11.55 -6.76 -6.78
C ALA A 331 -10.08 -6.82 -7.19
N ILE A 332 -9.71 -6.13 -8.27
CA ILE A 332 -8.30 -5.94 -8.62
C ILE A 332 -7.76 -4.76 -7.78
N ILE A 333 -6.78 -5.01 -6.93
CA ILE A 333 -6.16 -3.99 -6.07
C ILE A 333 -4.74 -3.72 -6.57
N CYS A 334 -4.46 -2.47 -6.95
CA CYS A 334 -3.13 -1.99 -7.33
C CYS A 334 -2.53 -1.19 -6.16
N VAL A 335 -1.29 -1.48 -5.79
CA VAL A 335 -0.59 -0.88 -4.65
C VAL A 335 0.76 -0.32 -5.09
N ALA A 336 1.11 0.88 -4.63
CA ALA A 336 2.40 1.50 -4.89
C ALA A 336 3.54 0.74 -4.18
N ALA A 337 4.65 0.54 -4.88
CA ALA A 337 5.82 -0.16 -4.35
C ALA A 337 6.51 0.59 -3.19
N GLY A 338 6.45 1.93 -3.19
CA GLY A 338 7.19 2.82 -2.30
C GLY A 338 8.14 3.72 -3.08
N ASN A 339 8.77 4.69 -2.38
CA ASN A 339 9.62 5.70 -3.03
C ASN A 339 11.01 5.80 -2.38
N GLU A 340 11.47 4.72 -1.80
CA GLU A 340 12.70 4.60 -1.02
C GLU A 340 13.76 3.76 -1.74
N GLY A 341 13.61 3.58 -3.08
CA GLY A 341 14.47 2.73 -3.90
C GLY A 341 15.96 3.08 -3.89
N GLU A 342 16.30 4.33 -3.61
CA GLU A 342 17.69 4.80 -3.47
C GLU A 342 18.16 4.88 -2.02
N LYS A 343 17.24 4.64 -1.04
CA LYS A 343 17.57 4.74 0.38
C LYS A 343 17.92 3.37 0.96
N PRO A 344 19.07 3.21 1.62
CA PRO A 344 19.47 1.95 2.26
C PRO A 344 18.74 1.76 3.60
N ILE A 345 17.43 1.49 3.53
CA ILE A 345 16.53 1.37 4.70
C ILE A 345 16.30 -0.07 5.17
N ALA A 346 16.92 -1.05 4.54
CA ALA A 346 16.83 -2.46 4.92
C ALA A 346 18.20 -3.01 5.29
N LEU A 347 18.24 -3.94 6.26
CA LEU A 347 19.43 -4.72 6.60
C LEU A 347 19.02 -6.16 6.83
N LYS A 348 19.68 -7.10 6.16
CA LYS A 348 19.43 -8.54 6.30
C LYS A 348 20.74 -9.23 6.66
N LYS A 349 20.77 -9.95 7.78
CA LYS A 349 21.95 -10.66 8.26
C LYS A 349 21.61 -12.07 8.71
N THR A 350 22.36 -13.04 8.19
CA THR A 350 22.43 -14.39 8.76
C THR A 350 23.75 -14.53 9.46
N PHE A 351 23.73 -14.84 10.73
CA PHE A 351 24.92 -14.93 11.60
C PHE A 351 25.53 -16.32 11.53
N ALA A 352 26.84 -16.40 11.29
CA ALA A 352 27.56 -17.68 11.19
C ALA A 352 27.74 -18.33 12.57
N THR A 353 27.90 -17.54 13.64
CA THR A 353 28.17 -18.02 14.99
C THR A 353 27.28 -17.32 16.02
N ALA A 354 27.09 -17.97 17.17
CA ALA A 354 26.51 -17.31 18.34
C ALA A 354 27.43 -16.20 18.85
N GLY A 355 26.87 -15.06 19.20
CA GLY A 355 27.62 -13.90 19.69
C GLY A 355 28.19 -13.00 18.57
N GLU A 356 28.03 -13.38 17.29
CA GLU A 356 28.38 -12.51 16.17
C GLU A 356 27.50 -11.26 16.17
N THR A 357 28.10 -10.12 15.84
CA THR A 357 27.45 -8.80 15.90
C THR A 357 27.41 -8.17 14.49
N VAL A 358 26.35 -7.43 14.21
CA VAL A 358 26.26 -6.49 13.09
C VAL A 358 26.00 -5.09 13.65
N LYS A 359 26.67 -4.08 13.09
CA LYS A 359 26.55 -2.66 13.47
C LYS A 359 26.32 -1.81 12.25
N THR A 360 25.52 -0.76 12.39
CA THR A 360 25.27 0.25 11.36
C THR A 360 25.01 1.60 12.01
N PHE A 361 25.36 2.70 11.35
CA PHE A 361 24.98 4.03 11.79
C PHE A 361 23.52 4.32 11.43
N LEU A 362 22.86 5.12 12.26
CA LEU A 362 21.53 5.68 12.02
C LEU A 362 21.72 7.10 11.47
N THR A 363 21.80 7.22 10.17
CA THR A 363 22.15 8.46 9.48
C THR A 363 20.89 9.19 9.04
N PRO A 364 20.77 10.53 9.26
CA PRO A 364 19.61 11.28 8.78
C PRO A 364 19.64 11.42 7.25
N THR A 365 18.49 11.31 6.61
CA THR A 365 18.34 11.50 5.15
C THR A 365 18.38 12.98 4.75
N ASP A 366 18.07 13.87 5.68
CA ASP A 366 18.04 15.32 5.50
C ASP A 366 18.76 15.97 6.68
N ILE A 367 19.89 16.60 6.40
CA ILE A 367 20.72 17.31 7.39
C ILE A 367 20.30 18.77 7.60
N SER A 368 19.25 19.23 6.93
CA SER A 368 18.76 20.59 7.10
C SER A 368 18.37 20.84 8.56
N PRO A 369 18.72 22.01 9.11
CA PRO A 369 18.40 22.31 10.50
C PRO A 369 16.88 22.39 10.73
N VAL A 370 16.48 21.98 11.94
CA VAL A 370 15.09 22.04 12.43
C VAL A 370 15.00 23.09 13.53
N ASP A 371 14.11 24.05 13.38
CA ASP A 371 13.88 25.12 14.37
C ASP A 371 12.72 24.76 15.32
N GLU A 372 12.98 24.85 16.63
CA GLU A 372 11.94 24.71 17.66
C GLU A 372 12.11 25.75 18.76
N GLY A 373 11.10 26.59 18.95
CA GLY A 373 11.07 27.56 20.07
C GLY A 373 12.28 28.49 20.13
N GLY A 374 12.89 28.82 18.99
CA GLY A 374 14.09 29.65 18.89
C GLY A 374 15.40 28.90 19.09
N THR A 375 15.37 27.56 19.09
CA THR A 375 16.55 26.68 19.10
C THR A 375 16.62 25.92 17.79
N THR A 376 17.76 25.98 17.10
CA THR A 376 18.04 25.24 15.86
C THR A 376 18.74 23.94 16.20
N TYR A 377 18.17 22.80 15.74
CA TYR A 377 18.74 21.47 15.88
C TYR A 377 19.30 21.01 14.55
N TYR A 378 20.51 20.47 14.56
CA TYR A 378 21.19 19.93 13.40
C TYR A 378 21.11 18.40 13.40
N ASN A 379 21.34 17.79 12.22
CA ASN A 379 21.35 16.34 12.04
C ASN A 379 20.16 15.63 12.69
N PHE A 380 18.96 16.21 12.49
CA PHE A 380 17.77 15.76 13.17
C PHE A 380 17.34 14.39 12.64
N ARG A 381 17.21 13.42 13.54
CA ARG A 381 16.74 12.05 13.28
C ARG A 381 15.34 11.91 13.84
N ASN A 382 14.43 11.49 13.00
CA ASN A 382 13.08 11.13 13.42
C ASN A 382 12.67 9.89 12.65
N GLY A 383 12.45 8.77 13.33
CA GLY A 383 12.10 7.54 12.64
C GLY A 383 11.92 6.34 13.55
N GLN A 384 11.47 5.27 12.94
CA GLN A 384 11.19 3.99 13.57
C GLN A 384 12.09 2.92 12.96
N ILE A 385 12.57 2.00 13.79
CA ILE A 385 13.41 0.88 13.38
C ILE A 385 12.78 -0.41 13.92
N ALA A 386 12.55 -1.38 13.06
CA ALA A 386 12.00 -2.68 13.44
C ALA A 386 12.93 -3.81 13.00
N ALA A 387 13.28 -4.70 13.90
CA ALA A 387 14.11 -5.87 13.66
C ALA A 387 13.32 -7.15 13.96
N TYR A 388 13.35 -8.12 13.04
CA TYR A 388 12.59 -9.36 13.12
C TYR A 388 13.50 -10.58 12.99
N SER A 389 13.34 -11.59 13.86
CA SER A 389 13.91 -12.91 13.60
C SER A 389 12.97 -13.76 12.74
N LYS A 390 13.47 -14.87 12.19
CA LYS A 390 12.62 -15.85 11.48
C LYS A 390 11.79 -16.74 12.39
N ASP A 391 12.15 -16.81 13.66
CA ASP A 391 11.51 -17.64 14.70
C ASP A 391 11.48 -16.88 16.05
N SER A 392 11.12 -17.56 17.15
CA SER A 392 11.10 -16.98 18.49
C SER A 392 12.48 -16.78 19.13
N THR A 393 13.56 -17.04 18.38
CA THR A 393 14.91 -16.87 18.92
C THR A 393 15.22 -15.40 19.13
N VAL A 394 15.44 -15.04 20.38
CA VAL A 394 15.82 -13.69 20.82
C VAL A 394 17.18 -13.34 20.26
N PHE A 395 17.39 -12.10 19.85
CA PHE A 395 18.69 -11.47 19.61
C PHE A 395 18.83 -10.28 20.57
N GLU A 396 20.07 -9.85 20.82
CA GLU A 396 20.31 -8.60 21.53
C GLU A 396 20.19 -7.44 20.54
N PHE A 397 19.54 -6.38 20.98
CA PHE A 397 19.30 -5.18 20.17
C PHE A 397 19.65 -3.95 21.00
N TYR A 398 20.52 -3.11 20.47
CA TYR A 398 20.99 -1.91 21.12
C TYR A 398 20.93 -0.71 20.20
N ILE A 399 20.49 0.43 20.71
CA ILE A 399 20.80 1.73 20.14
C ILE A 399 21.91 2.34 20.98
N ASN A 400 23.06 2.56 20.36
CA ASN A 400 24.22 3.08 21.04
C ASN A 400 24.46 4.55 20.68
N VAL A 401 24.87 5.35 21.66
CA VAL A 401 25.47 6.65 21.46
C VAL A 401 26.98 6.47 21.40
N VAL A 402 27.60 6.85 20.30
CA VAL A 402 29.04 6.74 20.07
C VAL A 402 29.70 8.12 19.97
N ASP A 403 30.88 8.27 20.55
CA ASP A 403 31.73 9.45 20.43
C ASP A 403 32.69 9.25 19.24
N ILE A 404 32.49 10.00 18.17
CA ILE A 404 33.28 9.86 16.94
C ILE A 404 34.68 10.39 17.07
N LYS A 405 34.94 11.32 18.01
CA LYS A 405 36.29 11.84 18.30
C LYS A 405 37.15 10.84 19.07
N GLN A 406 36.54 9.78 19.60
CA GLN A 406 37.19 8.72 20.34
C GLN A 406 37.05 7.36 19.64
N ASP A 407 37.22 7.31 18.34
CA ASP A 407 37.18 6.09 17.52
C ASP A 407 35.87 5.33 17.69
N ASN A 408 34.77 6.03 17.55
CA ASN A 408 33.38 5.51 17.68
C ASN A 408 33.14 4.78 19.01
N ARG A 409 33.80 5.23 20.09
CA ARG A 409 33.63 4.63 21.40
C ARG A 409 32.20 4.79 21.90
N THR A 410 31.54 3.69 22.21
CA THR A 410 30.24 3.69 22.85
C THR A 410 30.30 4.35 24.24
N ILE A 411 29.52 5.41 24.42
CA ILE A 411 29.38 6.12 25.71
C ILE A 411 28.09 5.75 26.44
N LEU A 412 27.08 5.31 25.69
CA LEU A 412 25.80 4.87 26.23
C LEU A 412 25.21 3.77 25.33
N SER A 413 24.71 2.69 25.93
CA SER A 413 23.97 1.63 25.26
C SER A 413 22.55 1.57 25.79
N ILE A 414 21.57 1.73 24.89
CA ILE A 414 20.15 1.61 25.19
C ILE A 414 19.72 0.23 24.72
N ALA A 415 19.57 -0.71 25.67
CA ALA A 415 19.26 -2.09 25.38
C ALA A 415 17.76 -2.35 25.41
N VAL A 416 17.29 -3.16 24.48
CA VAL A 416 15.93 -3.70 24.54
C VAL A 416 15.77 -4.55 25.82
N PRO A 417 14.70 -4.32 26.61
CA PRO A 417 14.48 -5.09 27.83
C PRO A 417 14.15 -6.55 27.52
N ASN A 418 14.72 -7.46 28.30
CA ASN A 418 14.51 -8.93 28.15
C ASN A 418 13.14 -9.43 28.64
N ASN A 419 12.20 -8.56 28.93
CA ASN A 419 10.92 -8.90 29.54
C ASN A 419 9.84 -9.35 28.54
N LEU A 420 10.07 -9.22 27.24
CA LEU A 420 9.22 -9.69 26.11
C LEU A 420 7.72 -9.33 26.22
N ASN A 421 7.38 -8.30 27.01
CA ASN A 421 5.99 -7.90 27.26
C ASN A 421 5.58 -6.60 26.55
N GLY A 422 6.41 -6.10 25.64
CA GLY A 422 6.17 -4.87 24.87
C GLY A 422 6.33 -3.59 25.69
N ARG A 423 6.84 -3.67 26.93
CA ARG A 423 7.19 -2.45 27.70
C ARG A 423 8.42 -1.82 27.09
N ASP A 424 8.35 -0.54 26.88
CA ASP A 424 9.45 0.31 26.41
C ASP A 424 10.38 0.70 27.54
N VAL A 425 11.64 0.91 27.17
CA VAL A 425 12.63 1.63 27.93
C VAL A 425 12.97 2.87 27.13
N THR A 426 12.82 4.05 27.74
CA THR A 426 13.04 5.34 27.10
C THR A 426 14.19 6.05 27.77
N TYR A 427 15.09 6.63 26.97
CA TYR A 427 16.15 7.55 27.37
C TYR A 427 15.89 8.89 26.70
N ALA A 428 15.85 9.97 27.48
CA ALA A 428 15.55 11.30 26.99
C ALA A 428 16.50 12.36 27.54
N SER A 429 16.64 13.45 26.83
CA SER A 429 17.44 14.60 27.23
C SER A 429 16.74 15.44 28.32
N LYS A 430 15.41 15.55 28.27
CA LYS A 430 14.61 16.39 29.16
C LYS A 430 13.29 15.71 29.54
N ALA A 431 12.71 16.13 30.66
CA ALA A 431 11.43 15.62 31.15
C ALA A 431 10.25 15.86 30.22
N LYS A 432 10.30 16.83 29.30
CA LYS A 432 9.25 17.06 28.30
C LYS A 432 9.08 15.91 27.29
N TYR A 433 10.09 15.04 27.14
CA TYR A 433 10.06 13.91 26.20
C TYR A 433 9.65 12.59 26.84
N VAL A 434 9.40 12.56 28.15
CA VAL A 434 9.09 11.33 28.88
C VAL A 434 8.00 11.58 29.93
N ASN A 435 7.22 10.55 30.22
CA ASN A 435 6.20 10.60 31.28
C ASN A 435 6.80 10.45 32.69
N ASN A 436 7.98 9.82 32.79
CA ASN A 436 8.66 9.59 34.04
C ASN A 436 10.01 10.34 34.02
N SER A 437 10.18 11.29 34.93
CA SER A 437 11.43 12.07 35.04
C SER A 437 12.68 11.21 35.31
N ASN A 438 12.51 9.95 35.76
CA ASN A 438 13.62 9.03 35.92
C ASN A 438 14.21 8.52 34.59
N ASP A 439 13.48 8.70 33.50
CA ASP A 439 13.93 8.31 32.14
C ASP A 439 14.84 9.38 31.51
N VAL A 440 15.00 10.53 32.15
CA VAL A 440 15.98 11.55 31.77
C VAL A 440 17.40 11.06 32.07
N ASN A 441 18.19 10.91 30.99
CA ASN A 441 19.55 10.40 31.06
C ASN A 441 20.58 11.49 30.76
N LYS A 442 21.51 11.71 31.67
CA LYS A 442 22.52 12.79 31.57
C LYS A 442 23.54 12.55 30.46
N ASP A 443 23.90 11.31 30.21
CA ASP A 443 24.85 10.98 29.15
C ASP A 443 24.20 11.10 27.77
N PHE A 444 22.92 10.73 27.65
CA PHE A 444 22.15 11.01 26.46
C PHE A 444 21.98 12.51 26.20
N ALA A 445 21.66 13.27 27.24
CA ALA A 445 21.47 14.73 27.17
C ALA A 445 22.73 15.53 26.80
N LYS A 446 23.93 14.95 26.96
CA LYS A 446 25.20 15.55 26.47
C LYS A 446 25.28 15.51 24.96
N ALA A 447 24.81 14.41 24.35
CA ALA A 447 24.92 14.15 22.92
C ALA A 447 23.76 14.75 22.14
N PHE A 448 22.52 14.54 22.61
CA PHE A 448 21.31 14.82 21.85
C PHE A 448 20.25 15.56 22.64
N GLU A 449 19.44 16.33 21.93
CA GLU A 449 18.12 16.77 22.37
C GLU A 449 17.07 15.83 21.77
N GLY A 450 16.16 15.29 22.59
CA GLY A 450 15.13 14.37 22.16
C GLY A 450 15.07 13.08 22.98
N TYR A 451 14.72 11.97 22.33
CA TYR A 451 14.62 10.66 23.01
C TYR A 451 14.88 9.49 22.07
N VAL A 452 15.17 8.35 22.69
CA VAL A 452 15.19 7.02 22.08
C VAL A 452 14.36 6.09 22.97
N SER A 453 13.39 5.39 22.40
CA SER A 453 12.57 4.39 23.08
C SER A 453 12.77 3.02 22.42
N VAL A 454 13.00 1.96 23.18
CA VAL A 454 13.20 0.59 22.68
C VAL A 454 12.27 -0.40 23.38
N SER A 455 11.77 -1.37 22.61
CA SER A 455 10.90 -2.43 23.12
C SER A 455 11.07 -3.76 22.37
N SER A 456 10.54 -4.86 22.92
CA SER A 456 10.53 -6.16 22.23
C SER A 456 9.35 -7.01 22.62
N ALA A 457 8.95 -7.93 21.74
CA ALA A 457 7.96 -8.96 22.03
C ALA A 457 8.14 -10.18 21.10
N ILE A 458 7.34 -11.23 21.35
CA ILE A 458 7.15 -12.34 20.42
C ILE A 458 5.75 -12.22 19.85
N ASP A 459 5.67 -12.20 18.50
CA ASP A 459 4.40 -12.22 17.80
C ASP A 459 3.69 -13.55 17.98
N SER A 460 2.44 -13.51 18.43
CA SER A 460 1.68 -14.72 18.80
C SER A 460 1.21 -15.56 17.62
N GLU A 461 1.14 -14.99 16.43
CA GLU A 461 0.68 -15.67 15.22
C GLU A 461 1.85 -16.30 14.46
N THR A 462 2.93 -15.53 14.29
CA THR A 462 4.11 -15.98 13.53
C THR A 462 5.17 -16.64 14.39
N ASN A 463 5.03 -16.54 15.72
CA ASN A 463 6.03 -16.97 16.69
C ASN A 463 7.43 -16.38 16.45
N ARG A 464 7.50 -15.15 15.90
CA ARG A 464 8.75 -14.43 15.66
C ARG A 464 9.07 -13.49 16.81
N TYR A 465 10.32 -13.48 17.22
CA TYR A 465 10.83 -12.42 18.09
C TYR A 465 11.07 -11.17 17.26
N TYR A 466 10.73 -10.02 17.82
CA TYR A 466 11.01 -8.72 17.24
C TYR A 466 11.47 -7.70 18.28
N ALA A 467 12.33 -6.80 17.87
CA ALA A 467 12.78 -5.64 18.62
C ALA A 467 12.52 -4.37 17.83
N PHE A 468 12.34 -3.28 18.55
CA PHE A 468 11.94 -2.03 17.97
C PHE A 468 12.56 -0.83 18.66
N ALA A 469 12.85 0.22 17.89
CA ALA A 469 13.25 1.52 18.40
C ALA A 469 12.45 2.64 17.75
N GLU A 470 12.08 3.63 18.55
CA GLU A 470 11.64 4.95 18.08
C GLU A 470 12.73 5.97 18.45
N VAL A 471 13.13 6.75 17.45
CA VAL A 471 14.22 7.73 17.58
C VAL A 471 13.68 9.10 17.20
N MET A 472 13.86 10.08 18.07
CA MET A 472 13.66 11.49 17.79
C MET A 472 14.79 12.28 18.46
N THR A 473 15.80 12.65 17.68
CA THR A 473 17.02 13.30 18.21
C THR A 473 17.53 14.38 17.29
N GLY A 474 17.96 15.50 17.84
CA GLY A 474 18.80 16.50 17.19
C GLY A 474 20.10 16.68 17.95
N ASP A 475 21.14 17.16 17.29
CA ASP A 475 22.43 17.42 17.95
C ASP A 475 22.28 18.57 18.95
N ASN A 476 22.84 18.39 20.13
CA ASN A 476 22.75 19.36 21.20
C ASN A 476 23.73 20.56 21.00
N GLN A 477 24.45 20.60 19.89
CA GLN A 477 25.40 21.66 19.58
C GLN A 477 24.79 22.74 18.67
N THR A 478 24.68 23.94 19.20
CA THR A 478 24.04 25.10 18.55
C THR A 478 24.91 25.81 17.49
N THR A 479 26.10 25.34 17.18
CA THR A 479 27.07 26.13 16.38
C THR A 479 27.84 25.39 15.30
N ASN A 480 27.77 24.06 15.18
CA ASN A 480 28.59 23.33 14.20
C ASN A 480 27.77 22.25 13.47
N GLN A 481 27.96 22.18 12.15
CA GLN A 481 27.50 21.06 11.32
C GLN A 481 28.29 19.75 11.61
N ASP A 482 29.37 19.82 12.39
CA ASP A 482 30.18 18.67 12.74
C ASP A 482 29.59 17.94 13.94
N GLU A 483 29.15 16.71 13.71
CA GLU A 483 28.65 15.82 14.76
C GLU A 483 29.81 15.38 15.68
N ASP A 484 29.65 15.54 16.99
CA ASP A 484 30.56 14.93 17.98
C ASP A 484 30.11 13.53 18.37
N TYR A 485 28.78 13.25 18.23
CA TYR A 485 28.15 12.01 18.62
C TYR A 485 27.24 11.50 17.50
N LYS A 486 27.20 10.17 17.33
CA LYS A 486 26.28 9.51 16.40
C LYS A 486 25.48 8.42 17.10
N LEU A 487 24.33 8.09 16.52
CA LEU A 487 23.57 6.91 16.91
C LEU A 487 23.94 5.72 16.02
N THR A 488 24.08 4.54 16.63
CA THR A 488 24.27 3.29 15.90
C THR A 488 23.29 2.24 16.37
N LEU A 489 22.91 1.37 15.46
CA LEU A 489 22.19 0.13 15.75
C LEU A 489 23.22 -0.99 15.87
N GLU A 490 23.08 -1.82 16.91
CA GLU A 490 23.87 -3.04 17.09
C GLU A 490 22.93 -4.23 17.36
N ILE A 491 23.12 -5.30 16.61
CA ILE A 491 22.39 -6.56 16.80
C ILE A 491 23.40 -7.69 17.00
N LYS A 492 23.20 -8.48 18.07
CA LYS A 492 24.05 -9.60 18.41
C LYS A 492 23.23 -10.91 18.45
N SER A 493 23.71 -11.90 17.74
CA SER A 493 23.08 -13.22 17.64
C SER A 493 23.18 -14.02 18.93
N LYS A 494 22.21 -14.91 19.17
CA LYS A 494 22.20 -15.89 20.29
C LYS A 494 22.57 -17.30 19.82
N LYS A 495 22.45 -17.57 18.53
CA LYS A 495 22.78 -18.88 17.95
C LYS A 495 23.37 -18.77 16.56
N ALA A 496 24.17 -19.77 16.16
CA ALA A 496 24.60 -19.91 14.77
C ALA A 496 23.39 -20.14 13.84
N GLY A 497 23.46 -19.57 12.63
CA GLY A 497 22.41 -19.64 11.63
C GLY A 497 21.19 -18.75 11.90
N GLN A 498 21.21 -17.93 12.97
CA GLN A 498 20.16 -16.95 13.22
C GLN A 498 20.10 -15.93 12.10
N SER A 499 18.90 -15.65 11.56
CA SER A 499 18.67 -14.60 10.56
C SER A 499 17.81 -13.50 11.14
N VAL A 500 18.21 -12.27 10.89
CA VAL A 500 17.49 -11.06 11.31
C VAL A 500 17.30 -10.15 10.10
N GLU A 501 16.11 -9.61 9.95
CA GLU A 501 15.75 -8.58 8.99
C GLU A 501 15.40 -7.30 9.74
N VAL A 502 15.92 -6.17 9.29
CA VAL A 502 15.74 -4.86 9.92
C VAL A 502 15.25 -3.88 8.88
N TYR A 503 14.28 -3.09 9.25
CA TYR A 503 13.73 -2.03 8.39
C TYR A 503 13.61 -0.74 9.20
N THR A 504 13.87 0.40 8.55
CA THR A 504 13.51 1.72 9.08
C THR A 504 12.38 2.31 8.26
N ASP A 505 11.63 3.22 8.86
CA ASP A 505 10.64 3.98 8.10
C ASP A 505 11.36 5.00 7.18
N ASP A 506 10.59 5.55 6.23
CA ASP A 506 11.10 6.48 5.22
C ASP A 506 11.21 7.93 5.71
N GLN A 507 10.99 8.19 7.01
CA GLN A 507 10.87 9.56 7.48
C GLN A 507 12.19 10.32 7.43
N ASN A 508 13.22 9.87 8.15
CA ASN A 508 14.49 10.58 8.16
C ASN A 508 15.70 9.75 8.62
N ILE A 509 15.68 8.42 8.56
CA ILE A 509 16.80 7.58 8.99
C ILE A 509 17.09 6.52 7.92
N TYR A 510 18.36 6.33 7.59
CA TYR A 510 18.83 5.18 6.82
C TYR A 510 20.07 4.54 7.49
N PHE A 511 20.41 3.32 7.08
CA PHE A 511 21.54 2.56 7.58
C PHE A 511 22.78 2.84 6.74
N ASP A 512 23.87 3.25 7.40
CA ASP A 512 25.14 3.57 6.72
C ASP A 512 26.35 3.03 7.50
N ASP A 513 27.45 2.77 6.81
CA ASP A 513 28.72 2.42 7.43
C ASP A 513 29.56 3.67 7.76
N ASN A 514 29.24 4.82 7.16
CA ASN A 514 29.99 6.06 7.27
C ASN A 514 31.49 5.90 6.93
N ASP A 515 31.82 4.93 6.06
CA ASP A 515 33.19 4.55 5.70
C ASP A 515 34.05 4.07 6.90
N GLU A 516 33.39 3.54 7.97
CA GLU A 516 34.06 3.09 9.20
C GLU A 516 34.16 1.56 9.27
N ASP A 517 35.34 1.07 9.64
CA ASP A 517 35.61 -0.36 9.79
C ASP A 517 34.70 -1.00 10.86
N GLY A 518 34.13 -2.15 10.56
CA GLY A 518 33.24 -2.91 11.47
C GLY A 518 31.77 -2.49 11.45
N PHE A 519 31.41 -1.49 10.68
CA PHE A 519 30.02 -1.12 10.38
C PHE A 519 29.59 -1.61 8.99
N VAL A 520 28.32 -1.71 8.76
CA VAL A 520 27.74 -2.16 7.48
C VAL A 520 26.77 -1.13 6.96
N LYS A 521 26.78 -0.96 5.65
CA LYS A 521 25.79 -0.16 4.94
C LYS A 521 24.48 -0.94 4.82
N GLY A 522 23.35 -0.23 4.87
CA GLY A 522 22.06 -0.79 4.56
C GLY A 522 21.91 -1.16 3.09
N SER A 523 20.82 -1.82 2.77
CA SER A 523 20.44 -2.24 1.41
C SER A 523 19.22 -1.48 0.93
N THR A 524 19.19 -1.14 -0.34
CA THR A 524 18.01 -0.66 -1.06
C THR A 524 17.09 -1.81 -1.48
N ASN A 525 17.62 -3.06 -1.59
CA ASN A 525 16.83 -4.26 -1.80
C ASN A 525 16.11 -4.63 -0.49
N GLY A 526 14.83 -4.34 -0.42
CA GLY A 526 14.00 -4.39 0.79
C GLY A 526 13.34 -3.04 1.11
N SER A 527 13.55 -2.02 0.25
CA SER A 527 12.86 -0.73 0.34
C SER A 527 11.35 -0.81 0.03
N ILE A 528 10.88 -1.95 -0.46
CA ILE A 528 9.46 -2.18 -0.78
C ILE A 528 8.55 -1.86 0.42
N SER A 529 7.41 -1.24 0.19
CA SER A 529 6.41 -0.98 1.23
C SER A 529 5.82 -2.28 1.79
N ASP A 530 5.63 -2.40 3.11
CA ASP A 530 5.04 -3.59 3.75
C ASP A 530 3.65 -3.91 3.18
N MET A 531 2.81 -2.91 2.96
CA MET A 531 1.47 -3.12 2.40
C MET A 531 1.51 -3.68 0.97
N ALA A 532 2.56 -3.35 0.20
CA ALA A 532 2.77 -3.88 -1.14
C ALA A 532 3.21 -5.35 -1.16
N CYS A 533 3.52 -5.94 0.01
CA CYS A 533 3.91 -7.34 0.16
C CYS A 533 2.73 -8.31 0.26
N ALA A 534 1.48 -7.85 0.28
CA ALA A 534 0.30 -8.71 0.26
C ALA A 534 0.29 -9.64 -0.97
N THR A 535 -0.38 -10.79 -0.87
CA THR A 535 -0.65 -11.65 -2.02
C THR A 535 -1.96 -11.22 -2.71
N ASN A 536 -2.22 -11.68 -3.91
CA ASN A 536 -3.43 -11.35 -4.69
C ASN A 536 -3.66 -9.83 -4.89
N ILE A 537 -2.58 -9.06 -5.01
CA ILE A 537 -2.59 -7.64 -5.38
C ILE A 537 -1.60 -7.41 -6.54
N ILE A 538 -1.62 -6.23 -7.13
CA ILE A 538 -0.64 -5.81 -8.13
C ILE A 538 0.24 -4.72 -7.52
N THR A 539 1.50 -5.03 -7.28
CA THR A 539 2.50 -4.08 -6.77
C THR A 539 3.18 -3.38 -7.95
N VAL A 540 3.20 -2.06 -7.94
CA VAL A 540 3.63 -1.24 -9.08
C VAL A 540 4.84 -0.38 -8.73
N GLY A 541 5.93 -0.55 -9.48
CA GLY A 541 7.12 0.30 -9.47
C GLY A 541 7.02 1.44 -10.50
N SER A 542 8.04 2.30 -10.53
CA SER A 542 8.08 3.52 -11.35
C SER A 542 9.25 3.55 -12.30
N TYR A 543 9.04 4.06 -13.52
CA TYR A 543 10.11 4.46 -14.43
C TYR A 543 9.90 5.86 -15.01
N ASN A 544 10.99 6.47 -15.52
CA ASN A 544 11.00 7.84 -15.99
C ASN A 544 10.42 7.94 -17.40
N VAL A 545 9.40 8.77 -17.59
CA VAL A 545 8.77 9.00 -18.90
C VAL A 545 9.06 10.39 -19.43
N ARG A 546 9.56 11.26 -18.57
CA ARG A 546 9.83 12.66 -18.88
C ARG A 546 10.91 13.20 -17.95
N ASN A 547 11.78 14.05 -18.47
CA ASN A 547 12.78 14.78 -17.69
C ASN A 547 12.68 16.31 -17.83
N ARG A 548 11.69 16.80 -18.58
CA ARG A 548 11.41 18.24 -18.76
C ARG A 548 9.91 18.49 -18.81
N ILE A 549 9.47 19.59 -18.25
CA ILE A 549 8.07 20.01 -18.19
C ILE A 549 7.93 21.47 -18.61
N ALA A 550 6.99 21.72 -19.50
CA ALA A 550 6.61 23.06 -19.92
C ALA A 550 5.50 23.60 -19.01
N SER A 551 5.69 24.76 -18.43
CA SER A 551 4.75 25.44 -17.56
C SER A 551 3.97 26.56 -18.25
N LEU A 552 2.91 27.04 -17.64
CA LEU A 552 2.00 28.05 -18.21
C LEU A 552 2.64 29.42 -18.37
N ASP A 553 3.64 29.74 -17.57
CA ASP A 553 4.41 30.99 -17.64
C ASP A 553 5.39 31.05 -18.81
N GLY A 554 5.63 29.94 -19.51
CA GLY A 554 6.59 29.82 -20.61
C GLY A 554 7.95 29.26 -20.18
N SER A 555 8.14 28.88 -18.93
CA SER A 555 9.35 28.23 -18.42
C SER A 555 9.39 26.74 -18.74
N ILE A 556 10.59 26.16 -18.70
CA ILE A 556 10.83 24.71 -18.73
C ILE A 556 11.54 24.29 -17.45
N TYR A 557 10.88 23.44 -16.67
CA TYR A 557 11.51 22.77 -15.53
C TYR A 557 12.24 21.52 -16.01
N ASN A 558 13.51 21.42 -15.62
CA ASN A 558 14.30 20.19 -15.79
C ASN A 558 14.20 19.37 -14.50
N PHE A 559 13.83 18.10 -14.63
CA PHE A 559 13.88 17.14 -13.51
C PHE A 559 15.27 16.58 -13.45
N ASN A 560 15.99 16.96 -12.40
CA ASN A 560 17.26 16.37 -12.02
C ASN A 560 17.00 15.34 -10.91
N GLY A 561 17.86 14.35 -10.79
CA GLY A 561 17.78 13.36 -9.70
C GLY A 561 17.71 14.05 -8.34
N LEU A 562 16.89 13.53 -7.44
CA LEU A 562 16.64 14.15 -6.12
C LEU A 562 17.92 14.32 -5.28
N SER A 563 18.96 13.49 -5.51
CA SER A 563 20.20 13.51 -4.73
C SER A 563 21.46 13.86 -5.53
N THR A 564 21.48 13.64 -6.85
CA THR A 564 22.72 13.74 -7.66
C THR A 564 22.80 14.96 -8.57
N GLY A 565 21.68 15.67 -8.76
CA GLY A 565 21.61 16.78 -9.71
C GLY A 565 21.68 16.34 -11.19
N GLU A 566 21.72 15.04 -11.47
CA GLU A 566 21.72 14.49 -12.82
C GLU A 566 20.30 14.43 -13.41
N SER A 567 20.19 14.63 -14.72
CA SER A 567 18.90 14.54 -15.42
C SER A 567 18.39 13.10 -15.42
N PHE A 568 17.11 12.87 -15.12
CA PHE A 568 16.46 11.57 -15.24
C PHE A 568 16.51 11.06 -16.68
N PRO A 569 17.22 9.96 -17.00
CA PRO A 569 17.15 9.36 -18.34
C PRO A 569 15.74 8.84 -18.61
N ILE A 570 15.18 9.23 -19.76
CA ILE A 570 13.85 8.78 -20.17
C ILE A 570 13.88 7.29 -20.47
N GLY A 571 13.00 6.53 -19.85
CA GLY A 571 12.91 5.07 -19.99
C GLY A 571 13.63 4.27 -18.92
N GLU A 572 14.50 4.89 -18.13
CA GLU A 572 15.17 4.24 -16.99
C GLU A 572 14.24 4.09 -15.78
N ILE A 573 14.56 3.13 -14.89
CA ILE A 573 13.88 2.99 -13.60
C ILE A 573 13.99 4.32 -12.83
N SER A 574 12.93 4.73 -12.15
CA SER A 574 13.02 5.89 -11.27
C SER A 574 13.87 5.53 -10.05
N SER A 575 14.88 6.34 -9.71
CA SER A 575 15.81 6.07 -8.62
C SER A 575 15.08 5.80 -7.29
N PHE A 576 14.00 6.54 -7.06
CA PHE A 576 13.14 6.37 -5.88
C PHE A 576 12.28 5.11 -5.89
N SER A 577 12.13 4.36 -7.02
CA SER A 577 11.22 3.22 -7.10
C SER A 577 11.64 2.09 -6.18
N SER A 578 10.88 1.85 -5.12
CA SER A 578 11.13 0.80 -4.16
C SER A 578 11.00 -0.60 -4.75
N PHE A 579 11.80 -1.53 -4.23
CA PHE A 579 11.85 -2.93 -4.66
C PHE A 579 12.37 -3.84 -3.55
N GLY A 580 12.18 -5.15 -3.72
CA GLY A 580 12.78 -6.09 -2.79
C GLY A 580 12.51 -7.55 -3.10
N THR A 581 13.45 -8.40 -2.68
CA THR A 581 13.24 -9.84 -2.54
C THR A 581 12.75 -10.12 -1.13
N LEU A 582 11.54 -10.65 -1.01
CA LEU A 582 10.89 -10.92 0.27
C LEU A 582 11.46 -12.17 0.94
N GLY A 583 11.21 -12.32 2.24
CA GLY A 583 11.62 -13.51 3.00
C GLY A 583 10.99 -14.82 2.52
N ASP A 584 9.85 -14.77 1.81
CA ASP A 584 9.18 -15.89 1.15
C ASP A 584 9.66 -16.18 -0.28
N GLY A 585 10.64 -15.43 -0.78
CA GLY A 585 11.26 -15.56 -2.10
C GLY A 585 10.55 -14.82 -3.24
N ARG A 586 9.45 -14.10 -2.97
CA ARG A 586 8.82 -13.25 -3.99
C ARG A 586 9.67 -12.03 -4.28
N ASN A 587 9.73 -11.65 -5.56
CA ASN A 587 10.34 -10.42 -6.02
C ASN A 587 9.24 -9.39 -6.33
N LEU A 588 9.41 -8.16 -5.82
CA LEU A 588 8.50 -7.04 -6.04
C LEU A 588 9.31 -5.81 -6.48
N PRO A 589 8.70 -4.92 -7.33
CA PRO A 589 7.30 -4.90 -7.77
C PRO A 589 6.97 -6.00 -8.79
N HIS A 590 5.66 -6.17 -9.09
CA HIS A 590 5.22 -7.08 -10.16
C HIS A 590 5.48 -6.50 -11.55
N VAL A 591 5.41 -5.18 -11.70
CA VAL A 591 5.55 -4.44 -12.95
C VAL A 591 5.89 -2.99 -12.68
N CYS A 592 6.57 -2.30 -13.59
CA CYS A 592 6.79 -0.87 -13.54
C CYS A 592 5.93 -0.13 -14.56
N ALA A 593 5.45 1.05 -14.16
CA ALA A 593 4.72 1.97 -15.03
C ALA A 593 5.31 3.38 -14.93
N PRO A 594 5.00 4.30 -15.86
CA PRO A 594 5.48 5.67 -15.77
C PRO A 594 5.04 6.33 -14.45
N GLY A 595 5.98 6.87 -13.69
CA GLY A 595 5.71 7.53 -12.41
C GLY A 595 6.55 8.78 -12.15
N ALA A 596 7.45 9.17 -13.06
CA ALA A 596 8.22 10.40 -12.94
C ALA A 596 7.70 11.48 -13.89
N ALA A 597 7.46 12.68 -13.34
CA ALA A 597 6.99 13.86 -14.07
C ALA A 597 5.67 13.65 -14.83
N VAL A 598 4.63 13.14 -14.15
CA VAL A 598 3.28 12.86 -14.69
C VAL A 598 2.35 14.05 -14.40
N ILE A 599 1.59 14.59 -15.35
CA ILE A 599 0.67 15.71 -15.20
C ILE A 599 -0.76 15.22 -15.07
N SER A 600 -1.52 15.69 -14.06
CA SER A 600 -2.94 15.38 -13.86
C SER A 600 -3.68 16.50 -13.14
N SER A 601 -4.97 16.29 -12.89
CA SER A 601 -5.82 17.22 -12.15
C SER A 601 -5.35 17.42 -10.71
N VAL A 602 -5.43 18.65 -10.23
CA VAL A 602 -5.22 19.00 -8.82
C VAL A 602 -6.45 19.72 -8.28
N ASN A 603 -6.64 19.71 -6.97
CA ASN A 603 -7.84 20.30 -6.42
C ASN A 603 -7.90 21.82 -6.64
N THR A 604 -9.08 22.28 -7.04
CA THR A 604 -9.33 23.64 -7.48
C THR A 604 -9.23 24.64 -6.31
N TYR A 605 -9.67 24.24 -5.13
CA TYR A 605 -9.73 25.13 -3.95
C TYR A 605 -8.35 25.33 -3.32
N ALA A 606 -7.47 24.32 -3.29
CA ALA A 606 -6.12 24.48 -2.73
C ALA A 606 -5.29 25.50 -3.52
N VAL A 607 -5.38 25.49 -4.86
CA VAL A 607 -4.72 26.48 -5.72
C VAL A 607 -5.38 27.86 -5.56
N LYS A 608 -6.72 27.93 -5.49
CA LYS A 608 -7.48 29.18 -5.37
C LYS A 608 -7.25 29.87 -4.03
N ASN A 609 -7.15 29.12 -2.94
CA ASN A 609 -6.99 29.67 -1.59
C ASN A 609 -5.52 29.97 -1.25
N LYS A 610 -4.58 29.69 -2.17
CA LYS A 610 -3.14 29.77 -1.94
C LYS A 610 -2.63 28.89 -0.79
N ASP A 611 -3.37 27.84 -0.45
CA ASP A 611 -2.92 26.80 0.49
C ASP A 611 -1.75 26.01 -0.12
N LEU A 612 -1.68 26.01 -1.47
CA LEU A 612 -0.54 25.57 -2.27
C LEU A 612 -0.05 26.78 -3.06
N ASP A 613 1.17 27.17 -2.84
CA ASP A 613 1.86 28.26 -3.56
C ASP A 613 2.18 27.86 -5.02
N TYR A 614 1.16 27.38 -5.76
CA TYR A 614 1.31 27.07 -7.18
C TYR A 614 1.08 28.34 -7.99
N GLU A 615 2.16 29.01 -8.33
CA GLU A 615 2.14 30.06 -9.32
C GLU A 615 2.07 29.48 -10.75
N ASP A 616 1.77 30.33 -11.77
CA ASP A 616 1.66 29.87 -13.17
C ASP A 616 2.96 29.21 -13.70
N ASP A 617 4.10 29.47 -13.08
CA ASP A 617 5.39 28.85 -13.36
C ASP A 617 5.45 27.37 -12.97
N GLN A 618 4.65 26.93 -12.01
CA GLN A 618 4.58 25.55 -11.56
C GLN A 618 3.42 24.76 -12.20
N LEU A 619 2.39 25.46 -12.71
CA LEU A 619 1.22 24.83 -13.30
C LEU A 619 1.44 24.49 -14.79
N GLN A 620 0.99 23.32 -15.20
CA GLN A 620 1.09 22.84 -16.57
C GLN A 620 -0.18 23.02 -17.39
N GLY A 621 -1.32 23.17 -16.72
CA GLY A 621 -2.58 23.39 -17.43
C GLY A 621 -3.61 24.14 -16.58
N LYS A 622 -4.49 24.92 -17.24
CA LYS A 622 -5.64 25.54 -16.62
C LYS A 622 -6.83 25.65 -17.57
N LEU A 623 -8.02 25.61 -17.00
CA LEU A 623 -9.29 25.83 -17.71
C LEU A 623 -10.17 26.75 -16.88
N LYS A 624 -10.50 27.92 -17.41
CA LYS A 624 -11.54 28.78 -16.83
C LYS A 624 -12.91 28.45 -17.45
N LYS A 625 -13.86 28.04 -16.63
CA LYS A 625 -15.23 27.76 -17.04
C LYS A 625 -16.22 28.43 -16.09
N GLY A 626 -16.89 29.49 -16.54
CA GLY A 626 -17.74 30.31 -15.68
C GLY A 626 -16.93 31.04 -14.60
N LYS A 627 -17.24 30.74 -13.33
CA LYS A 627 -16.54 31.30 -12.15
C LYS A 627 -15.39 30.42 -11.70
N ASP A 628 -15.33 29.17 -12.16
CA ASP A 628 -14.38 28.17 -11.69
C ASP A 628 -13.15 28.11 -12.62
N THR A 629 -12.00 27.81 -12.02
CA THR A 629 -10.76 27.54 -12.74
C THR A 629 -10.24 26.19 -12.27
N TYR A 630 -10.04 25.27 -13.20
CA TYR A 630 -9.51 23.93 -12.98
C TYR A 630 -8.04 23.91 -13.36
N TYR A 631 -7.24 23.13 -12.64
CA TYR A 631 -5.79 23.14 -12.78
C TYR A 631 -5.23 21.73 -12.96
N TRP A 632 -4.10 21.67 -13.66
CA TRP A 632 -3.28 20.47 -13.84
C TRP A 632 -1.85 20.77 -13.46
N HIS A 633 -1.30 19.91 -12.65
CA HIS A 633 0.07 20.02 -12.15
C HIS A 633 0.79 18.68 -12.30
N GLN A 634 2.10 18.72 -12.32
CA GLN A 634 2.97 17.55 -12.40
C GLN A 634 3.33 17.02 -11.00
N SER A 635 3.65 15.71 -10.91
CA SER A 635 4.23 15.12 -9.71
C SER A 635 5.04 13.85 -10.02
N ILE A 636 5.73 13.26 -9.03
CA ILE A 636 6.60 12.08 -9.18
C ILE A 636 6.31 11.04 -8.08
N GLY A 637 6.47 9.76 -8.36
CA GLY A 637 6.33 8.67 -7.38
C GLY A 637 5.75 7.38 -7.95
N THR A 638 5.91 6.27 -7.25
CA THR A 638 5.22 5.01 -7.56
C THR A 638 3.71 5.15 -7.41
N SER A 639 3.27 6.12 -6.59
CA SER A 639 1.87 6.53 -6.51
C SER A 639 1.28 7.01 -7.83
N MET A 640 2.12 7.50 -8.77
CA MET A 640 1.71 7.90 -10.14
C MET A 640 1.67 6.73 -11.08
N ALA A 641 2.60 5.82 -10.91
CA ALA A 641 2.67 4.60 -11.69
C ALA A 641 1.48 3.68 -11.43
N THR A 642 1.04 3.60 -10.17
CA THR A 642 -0.04 2.71 -9.72
C THR A 642 -1.37 2.96 -10.43
N PRO A 643 -1.90 4.20 -10.48
CA PRO A 643 -3.16 4.49 -11.18
C PRO A 643 -3.08 4.31 -12.69
N VAL A 644 -1.86 4.30 -13.28
CA VAL A 644 -1.69 3.93 -14.68
C VAL A 644 -2.03 2.48 -14.91
N VAL A 645 -1.47 1.60 -14.07
CA VAL A 645 -1.77 0.17 -14.15
C VAL A 645 -3.25 -0.06 -13.83
N ALA A 646 -3.77 0.56 -12.76
CA ALA A 646 -5.18 0.45 -12.39
C ALA A 646 -6.13 0.88 -13.51
N GLY A 647 -5.86 2.01 -14.15
CA GLY A 647 -6.63 2.51 -15.29
C GLY A 647 -6.53 1.59 -16.51
N GLY A 648 -5.32 1.09 -16.83
CA GLY A 648 -5.14 0.13 -17.92
C GLY A 648 -5.88 -1.20 -17.69
N VAL A 649 -5.85 -1.71 -16.45
CA VAL A 649 -6.59 -2.91 -16.05
C VAL A 649 -8.10 -2.69 -16.11
N ALA A 650 -8.60 -1.47 -15.80
CA ALA A 650 -10.01 -1.16 -15.98
C ALA A 650 -10.47 -1.31 -17.44
N LEU A 651 -9.62 -0.97 -18.42
CA LEU A 651 -9.90 -1.20 -19.84
C LEU A 651 -9.96 -2.70 -20.17
N TRP A 652 -9.12 -3.51 -19.53
CA TRP A 652 -9.13 -4.98 -19.67
C TRP A 652 -10.41 -5.59 -19.07
N LEU A 653 -10.86 -5.08 -17.94
CA LEU A 653 -12.09 -5.54 -17.28
C LEU A 653 -13.36 -5.14 -18.06
N GLU A 654 -13.37 -4.02 -18.79
CA GLU A 654 -14.44 -3.71 -19.76
C GLU A 654 -14.50 -4.79 -20.84
N ALA A 655 -13.35 -5.22 -21.37
CA ALA A 655 -13.27 -6.26 -22.37
C ALA A 655 -13.62 -7.66 -21.81
N ASN A 656 -13.18 -7.98 -20.60
CA ASN A 656 -13.46 -9.23 -19.91
C ASN A 656 -13.69 -9.02 -18.40
N PRO A 657 -14.95 -8.89 -17.96
CA PRO A 657 -15.30 -8.63 -16.55
C PRO A 657 -14.93 -9.76 -15.56
N SER A 658 -14.58 -10.94 -16.07
CA SER A 658 -14.29 -12.12 -15.22
C SER A 658 -12.79 -12.30 -14.91
N LEU A 659 -11.93 -11.39 -15.33
CA LEU A 659 -10.49 -11.46 -15.02
C LEU A 659 -10.26 -11.41 -13.52
N THR A 660 -9.48 -12.36 -13.03
CA THR A 660 -8.97 -12.38 -11.65
C THR A 660 -7.61 -11.68 -11.58
N VAL A 661 -7.16 -11.35 -10.38
CA VAL A 661 -5.80 -10.79 -10.18
C VAL A 661 -4.71 -11.73 -10.73
N LYS A 662 -4.90 -13.05 -10.65
CA LYS A 662 -3.97 -14.02 -11.22
C LYS A 662 -3.92 -13.94 -12.75
N ASP A 663 -5.07 -13.74 -13.39
CA ASP A 663 -5.12 -13.54 -14.84
C ASP A 663 -4.43 -12.25 -15.25
N VAL A 664 -4.69 -11.17 -14.53
CA VAL A 664 -4.06 -9.87 -14.77
C VAL A 664 -2.53 -9.98 -14.62
N LEU A 665 -2.03 -10.57 -13.52
CA LEU A 665 -0.59 -10.75 -13.30
C LEU A 665 0.05 -11.62 -14.39
N ARG A 666 -0.62 -12.70 -14.82
CA ARG A 666 -0.14 -13.55 -15.91
C ARG A 666 -0.09 -12.79 -17.24
N ILE A 667 -1.10 -11.99 -17.55
CA ILE A 667 -1.12 -11.15 -18.75
C ILE A 667 -0.01 -10.11 -18.70
N ILE A 668 0.19 -9.44 -17.58
CA ILE A 668 1.30 -8.51 -17.35
C ILE A 668 2.64 -9.21 -17.61
N GLN A 669 2.85 -10.41 -17.05
CA GLN A 669 4.08 -11.18 -17.24
C GLN A 669 4.36 -11.51 -18.72
N GLN A 670 3.30 -11.72 -19.51
CA GLN A 670 3.40 -12.08 -20.92
C GLN A 670 3.59 -10.88 -21.85
N THR A 671 3.11 -9.70 -21.47
CA THR A 671 2.97 -8.56 -22.37
C THR A 671 3.77 -7.32 -21.95
N ALA A 672 4.36 -7.33 -20.75
CA ALA A 672 5.22 -6.23 -20.32
C ALA A 672 6.41 -6.06 -21.26
N ARG A 673 6.71 -4.82 -21.65
CA ARG A 673 7.81 -4.50 -22.57
C ARG A 673 9.16 -4.64 -21.86
N LYS A 674 10.12 -5.19 -22.58
CA LYS A 674 11.50 -5.39 -22.15
C LYS A 674 12.44 -4.70 -23.14
N ASP A 675 12.73 -3.42 -22.90
CA ASP A 675 13.72 -2.67 -23.66
C ASP A 675 15.13 -2.79 -23.05
N ASN A 676 16.09 -2.04 -23.60
CA ASN A 676 17.48 -2.08 -23.13
C ASN A 676 17.62 -1.70 -21.66
N PHE A 677 16.80 -0.80 -21.13
CA PHE A 677 16.84 -0.44 -19.70
C PHE A 677 16.42 -1.61 -18.81
N VAL A 678 15.39 -2.34 -19.22
CA VAL A 678 14.90 -3.52 -18.46
C VAL A 678 15.89 -4.68 -18.50
N THR A 679 16.65 -4.82 -19.60
CA THR A 679 17.49 -6.00 -19.83
C THR A 679 18.97 -5.80 -19.48
N SER A 680 19.47 -4.56 -19.39
CA SER A 680 20.89 -4.27 -19.27
C SER A 680 21.31 -3.38 -18.11
N THR A 681 20.35 -2.79 -17.36
CA THR A 681 20.68 -1.86 -16.26
C THR A 681 20.01 -2.26 -14.96
N GLY A 682 20.78 -2.23 -13.87
CA GLY A 682 20.29 -2.39 -12.50
C GLY A 682 19.98 -3.82 -12.07
N ASP A 683 19.38 -3.94 -10.90
CA ASP A 683 18.89 -5.21 -10.34
C ASP A 683 17.60 -5.63 -11.08
N PRO A 684 17.55 -6.84 -11.67
CA PRO A 684 16.34 -7.34 -12.34
C PRO A 684 15.08 -7.31 -11.47
N VAL A 685 15.22 -7.36 -10.16
CA VAL A 685 14.11 -7.28 -9.18
C VAL A 685 13.39 -5.94 -9.28
N GLN A 686 14.10 -4.84 -9.58
CA GLN A 686 13.51 -3.50 -9.67
C GLN A 686 12.41 -3.39 -10.74
N TRP A 687 12.49 -4.17 -11.80
CA TRP A 687 11.58 -4.09 -12.95
C TRP A 687 10.38 -5.05 -12.87
N GLY A 688 10.46 -6.11 -12.05
CA GLY A 688 9.48 -7.18 -12.09
C GLY A 688 9.32 -7.79 -13.49
N ALA A 689 8.11 -7.77 -14.04
CA ALA A 689 7.86 -8.24 -15.41
C ALA A 689 8.43 -7.31 -16.50
N GLY A 690 8.75 -6.05 -16.15
CA GLY A 690 9.19 -5.00 -17.07
C GLY A 690 8.24 -3.80 -17.09
N LYS A 691 8.12 -3.11 -18.22
CA LYS A 691 7.28 -1.92 -18.41
C LYS A 691 5.86 -2.31 -18.78
N PHE A 692 4.87 -1.84 -18.02
CA PHE A 692 3.45 -2.10 -18.27
C PHE A 692 3.04 -1.67 -19.68
N ASP A 693 2.29 -2.52 -20.37
CA ASP A 693 1.72 -2.26 -21.68
C ASP A 693 0.21 -2.58 -21.68
N ALA A 694 -0.59 -1.53 -21.55
CA ALA A 694 -2.05 -1.67 -21.50
C ALA A 694 -2.62 -2.16 -22.83
N TYR A 695 -2.01 -1.77 -23.96
CA TYR A 695 -2.51 -2.12 -25.28
C TYR A 695 -2.23 -3.58 -25.64
N GLU A 696 -0.99 -4.05 -25.48
CA GLU A 696 -0.68 -5.46 -25.74
C GLU A 696 -1.36 -6.39 -24.75
N GLY A 697 -1.53 -5.95 -23.48
CA GLY A 697 -2.32 -6.67 -22.49
C GLY A 697 -3.79 -6.81 -22.91
N LEU A 698 -4.43 -5.73 -23.41
CA LEU A 698 -5.79 -5.80 -23.91
C LEU A 698 -5.94 -6.75 -25.09
N LYS A 699 -4.99 -6.72 -26.03
CA LYS A 699 -4.98 -7.68 -27.15
C LYS A 699 -4.91 -9.13 -26.67
N GLN A 700 -4.09 -9.39 -25.64
CA GLN A 700 -4.01 -10.71 -25.02
C GLN A 700 -5.33 -11.11 -24.35
N VAL A 701 -5.99 -10.20 -23.62
CA VAL A 701 -7.33 -10.41 -23.03
C VAL A 701 -8.34 -10.80 -24.11
N LEU A 702 -8.39 -10.03 -25.21
CA LEU A 702 -9.32 -10.27 -26.31
C LEU A 702 -9.02 -11.60 -27.02
N LYS A 703 -7.76 -11.93 -27.24
CA LYS A 703 -7.33 -13.22 -27.81
C LYS A 703 -7.78 -14.39 -26.95
N GLU A 704 -7.58 -14.31 -25.64
CA GLU A 704 -8.02 -15.35 -24.71
C GLU A 704 -9.55 -15.46 -24.66
N LYS A 705 -10.26 -14.33 -24.69
CA LYS A 705 -11.72 -14.31 -24.76
C LYS A 705 -12.22 -14.99 -26.05
N GLN A 706 -11.58 -14.74 -27.18
CA GLN A 706 -11.92 -15.43 -28.46
C GLN A 706 -11.59 -16.91 -28.40
N THR A 707 -10.46 -17.29 -27.84
CA THR A 707 -10.05 -18.70 -27.67
C THR A 707 -10.96 -19.42 -26.67
N ASN A 708 -11.39 -18.71 -25.62
CA ASN A 708 -12.35 -19.18 -24.63
C ASN A 708 -13.81 -18.93 -25.02
N GLY A 709 -14.07 -18.28 -26.15
CA GLY A 709 -15.42 -17.95 -26.67
C GLY A 709 -16.29 -19.17 -27.03
N ILE A 710 -15.74 -20.37 -26.87
CA ILE A 710 -16.48 -21.63 -26.80
C ILE A 710 -17.08 -21.83 -25.39
N ASN A 711 -16.82 -20.96 -24.46
CA ASN A 711 -17.11 -21.13 -23.03
C ASN A 711 -18.17 -20.18 -22.51
N GLY A 712 -19.43 -20.51 -22.79
CA GLY A 712 -20.57 -20.15 -21.93
C GLY A 712 -20.59 -20.93 -20.60
N VAL A 713 -19.42 -21.30 -20.02
CA VAL A 713 -19.37 -22.09 -18.79
C VAL A 713 -18.66 -21.30 -17.71
N ARG A 714 -19.43 -20.60 -16.88
CA ARG A 714 -18.95 -20.11 -15.57
C ARG A 714 -18.59 -21.34 -14.73
N THR A 715 -17.30 -21.51 -14.40
CA THR A 715 -16.90 -22.41 -13.34
C THR A 715 -17.05 -21.69 -12.00
N THR A 716 -18.19 -21.90 -11.33
CA THR A 716 -18.21 -21.83 -9.87
C THR A 716 -17.37 -23.02 -9.39
N GLU A 717 -16.31 -22.79 -8.64
CA GLU A 717 -15.67 -23.86 -7.86
C GLU A 717 -16.71 -24.33 -6.83
N SER A 718 -17.49 -25.33 -7.22
CA SER A 718 -18.40 -26.05 -6.32
C SER A 718 -17.52 -26.94 -5.44
N LYS A 719 -17.80 -26.99 -4.15
CA LYS A 719 -17.23 -27.97 -3.22
C LYS A 719 -17.47 -29.41 -3.65
N ASP A 720 -18.19 -29.63 -4.74
CA ASP A 720 -18.64 -30.89 -5.28
C ASP A 720 -18.25 -30.95 -6.77
N ALA A 721 -17.00 -31.29 -7.04
CA ALA A 721 -16.49 -31.46 -8.40
C ALA A 721 -16.85 -32.87 -8.93
N PRO A 722 -17.32 -33.00 -10.19
CA PRO A 722 -17.57 -34.31 -10.76
C PRO A 722 -16.28 -35.12 -10.87
N ILE A 723 -16.33 -36.38 -10.47
CA ILE A 723 -15.25 -37.35 -10.62
C ILE A 723 -15.53 -38.14 -11.91
N ILE A 724 -14.60 -38.12 -12.84
CA ILE A 724 -14.64 -38.89 -14.08
C ILE A 724 -13.50 -39.91 -14.05
N THR A 725 -13.82 -41.19 -13.98
CA THR A 725 -12.84 -42.27 -13.96
C THR A 725 -13.01 -43.14 -15.19
N LYS A 726 -11.87 -43.66 -15.73
CA LYS A 726 -11.92 -44.63 -16.80
C LYS A 726 -12.32 -46.00 -16.25
N ALA A 727 -13.45 -46.54 -16.69
CA ALA A 727 -13.99 -47.83 -16.30
C ALA A 727 -13.67 -48.96 -17.32
N GLY A 728 -13.24 -48.60 -18.53
CA GLY A 728 -12.86 -49.49 -19.59
C GLY A 728 -12.24 -48.74 -20.77
N ASP A 729 -11.86 -49.43 -21.87
CA ASP A 729 -11.18 -48.74 -22.97
C ASP A 729 -11.93 -47.57 -23.57
N ARG A 730 -13.25 -47.66 -23.56
CA ARG A 730 -14.16 -46.58 -24.07
C ARG A 730 -15.35 -46.34 -23.17
N THR A 731 -15.18 -46.59 -21.85
CA THR A 731 -16.21 -46.42 -20.85
C THR A 731 -15.71 -45.57 -19.74
N PHE A 732 -16.52 -44.63 -19.28
CA PHE A 732 -16.16 -43.66 -18.24
C PHE A 732 -17.26 -43.59 -17.17
N ASN A 733 -16.87 -43.73 -15.92
CA ASN A 733 -17.75 -43.57 -14.78
C ASN A 733 -17.80 -42.07 -14.39
N LEU A 734 -18.98 -41.48 -14.38
CA LEU A 734 -19.22 -40.11 -14.02
C LEU A 734 -19.92 -40.09 -12.66
N PHE A 735 -19.37 -39.40 -11.67
CA PHE A 735 -19.93 -39.30 -10.33
C PHE A 735 -19.93 -37.84 -9.86
N LEU A 736 -21.03 -37.41 -9.21
CA LEU A 736 -21.19 -36.10 -8.58
C LEU A 736 -22.02 -36.26 -7.31
N ALA A 737 -21.37 -36.19 -6.14
CA ALA A 737 -21.92 -36.58 -4.86
C ALA A 737 -23.23 -35.88 -4.47
N SER A 738 -23.35 -34.58 -4.75
CA SER A 738 -24.54 -33.78 -4.44
C SER A 738 -25.68 -33.89 -5.46
N ALA A 739 -25.47 -34.55 -6.61
CA ALA A 739 -26.45 -34.56 -7.70
C ALA A 739 -27.55 -35.58 -7.48
N LYS A 740 -28.82 -35.16 -7.70
CA LYS A 740 -29.97 -36.07 -7.85
C LYS A 740 -30.19 -36.43 -9.34
N GLN A 741 -29.58 -35.70 -10.23
CA GLN A 741 -29.64 -35.89 -11.67
C GLN A 741 -28.30 -35.39 -12.29
N LEU A 742 -27.73 -36.18 -13.20
CA LEU A 742 -26.54 -35.82 -13.99
C LEU A 742 -26.99 -35.32 -15.38
N ASN A 743 -26.61 -34.07 -15.71
CA ASN A 743 -26.72 -33.53 -17.06
C ASN A 743 -25.29 -33.51 -17.67
N VAL A 744 -25.06 -34.41 -18.61
CA VAL A 744 -23.75 -34.63 -19.22
C VAL A 744 -23.72 -34.03 -20.61
N ARG A 745 -22.68 -33.27 -20.92
CA ARG A 745 -22.39 -32.75 -22.25
C ARG A 745 -20.98 -33.13 -22.64
N VAL A 746 -20.79 -33.54 -23.88
CA VAL A 746 -19.47 -33.90 -24.38
C VAL A 746 -19.17 -33.12 -25.66
N PHE A 747 -18.00 -32.55 -25.73
CA PHE A 747 -17.58 -31.68 -26.82
C PHE A 747 -16.26 -32.17 -27.44
N THR A 748 -16.05 -31.86 -28.72
CA THR A 748 -14.71 -31.92 -29.35
C THR A 748 -13.83 -30.79 -28.75
N PRO A 749 -12.50 -30.84 -28.96
CA PRO A 749 -11.60 -29.71 -28.59
C PRO A 749 -11.94 -28.38 -29.28
N SER A 750 -12.60 -28.46 -30.46
CA SER A 750 -13.13 -27.29 -31.18
C SER A 750 -14.47 -26.75 -30.64
N GLY A 751 -15.05 -27.42 -29.60
CA GLY A 751 -16.29 -26.98 -28.93
C GLY A 751 -17.57 -27.48 -29.58
N GLN A 752 -17.49 -28.32 -30.59
CA GLN A 752 -18.67 -28.95 -31.19
C GLN A 752 -19.25 -29.97 -30.20
N LEU A 753 -20.57 -29.88 -29.92
CA LEU A 753 -21.28 -30.84 -29.07
C LEU A 753 -21.37 -32.18 -29.78
N VAL A 754 -20.82 -33.21 -29.16
CA VAL A 754 -20.78 -34.59 -29.68
C VAL A 754 -21.89 -35.44 -29.05
N HIS A 755 -22.14 -35.23 -27.77
CA HIS A 755 -23.09 -36.06 -27.03
C HIS A 755 -23.72 -35.24 -25.89
N SER A 756 -25.00 -35.49 -25.60
CA SER A 756 -25.68 -34.89 -24.44
C SER A 756 -26.70 -35.88 -23.90
N LEU A 757 -26.73 -36.01 -22.57
CA LEU A 757 -27.73 -36.85 -21.89
C LEU A 757 -28.08 -36.31 -20.52
N SER A 758 -29.22 -36.78 -19.98
CA SER A 758 -29.62 -36.58 -18.58
C SER A 758 -29.90 -37.95 -17.95
N ALA A 759 -29.28 -38.24 -16.81
CA ALA A 759 -29.45 -39.47 -16.04
C ALA A 759 -29.92 -39.18 -14.64
N GLN A 760 -30.87 -39.96 -14.11
CA GLN A 760 -31.29 -39.84 -12.70
C GLN A 760 -30.22 -40.46 -11.79
N GLY A 761 -29.99 -39.85 -10.63
CA GLY A 761 -28.97 -40.28 -9.65
C GLY A 761 -27.69 -39.42 -9.73
N ASN A 762 -26.73 -39.81 -8.97
CA ASN A 762 -25.42 -39.14 -8.81
C ASN A 762 -24.27 -39.85 -9.53
N GLU A 763 -24.58 -40.97 -10.23
CA GLU A 763 -23.59 -41.76 -10.97
C GLU A 763 -24.13 -42.19 -12.31
N TYR A 764 -23.30 -42.21 -13.34
CA TYR A 764 -23.62 -42.67 -14.70
C TYR A 764 -22.40 -43.25 -15.40
N ASN A 765 -22.64 -44.39 -16.10
CA ASN A 765 -21.58 -45.05 -16.88
C ASN A 765 -21.72 -44.63 -18.35
N LEU A 766 -20.85 -43.74 -18.81
CA LEU A 766 -20.83 -43.19 -20.16
C LEU A 766 -20.09 -44.12 -21.10
N ASN A 767 -20.80 -44.65 -22.11
CA ASN A 767 -20.23 -45.49 -23.17
C ASN A 767 -19.85 -44.64 -24.38
N ALA A 768 -18.57 -44.60 -24.71
CA ALA A 768 -17.99 -43.89 -25.85
C ALA A 768 -17.52 -44.81 -26.95
N SER A 769 -18.01 -46.05 -27.04
CA SER A 769 -17.55 -47.05 -28.03
C SER A 769 -17.84 -46.65 -29.47
N SER A 770 -18.86 -45.85 -29.72
CA SER A 770 -19.21 -45.32 -31.04
C SER A 770 -18.43 -44.04 -31.44
N TRP A 771 -17.62 -43.48 -30.55
CA TRP A 771 -16.92 -42.21 -30.83
C TRP A 771 -15.56 -42.48 -31.54
N ASN A 772 -15.17 -41.54 -32.40
CA ASN A 772 -13.88 -41.61 -33.05
C ASN A 772 -12.72 -41.49 -32.05
N LYS A 773 -11.56 -42.04 -32.39
CA LYS A 773 -10.35 -41.79 -31.59
C LYS A 773 -10.03 -40.32 -31.55
N GLY A 774 -9.68 -39.81 -30.37
CA GLY A 774 -9.39 -38.38 -30.20
C GLY A 774 -9.57 -37.87 -28.77
N VAL A 775 -9.44 -36.56 -28.61
CA VAL A 775 -9.64 -35.86 -27.35
C VAL A 775 -11.09 -35.36 -27.28
N TYR A 776 -11.72 -35.52 -26.13
CA TYR A 776 -13.04 -35.01 -25.83
C TYR A 776 -13.07 -34.30 -24.50
N LEU A 777 -14.02 -33.37 -24.33
CA LEU A 777 -14.25 -32.60 -23.10
C LEU A 777 -15.61 -32.99 -22.56
N ILE A 778 -15.67 -33.57 -21.36
CA ILE A 778 -16.91 -33.95 -20.66
C ILE A 778 -17.23 -32.90 -19.61
N GLN A 779 -18.44 -32.35 -19.67
CA GLN A 779 -19.02 -31.44 -18.69
C GLN A 779 -20.22 -32.12 -18.00
N VAL A 780 -20.23 -32.07 -16.66
CA VAL A 780 -21.33 -32.63 -15.83
C VAL A 780 -21.96 -31.51 -15.01
N ASN A 781 -23.29 -31.34 -15.10
CA ASN A 781 -24.09 -30.33 -14.37
C ASN A 781 -23.50 -28.90 -14.43
N GLY A 782 -22.93 -28.52 -15.58
CA GLY A 782 -22.34 -27.19 -15.75
C GLY A 782 -20.97 -26.98 -15.08
N ASN A 783 -20.42 -27.98 -14.40
CA ASN A 783 -19.08 -27.94 -13.81
C ASN A 783 -17.97 -27.82 -14.89
N LYS A 784 -16.75 -27.56 -14.47
CA LYS A 784 -15.57 -27.49 -15.36
C LYS A 784 -15.46 -28.77 -16.19
N ALA A 785 -15.33 -28.61 -17.50
CA ALA A 785 -15.17 -29.75 -18.38
C ALA A 785 -13.83 -30.45 -18.15
N GLN A 786 -13.86 -31.77 -18.04
CA GLN A 786 -12.68 -32.61 -17.89
C GLN A 786 -12.31 -33.28 -19.24
N ARG A 787 -10.99 -33.33 -19.51
CA ARG A 787 -10.46 -33.93 -20.74
C ARG A 787 -10.37 -35.46 -20.61
N ILE A 788 -10.93 -36.15 -21.58
CA ILE A 788 -10.73 -37.60 -21.78
C ILE A 788 -10.08 -37.86 -23.13
N ILE A 789 -9.44 -39.01 -23.27
CA ILE A 789 -8.83 -39.46 -24.51
C ILE A 789 -9.42 -40.84 -24.87
N ILE A 790 -9.94 -40.95 -26.08
CA ILE A 790 -10.38 -42.20 -26.70
C ILE A 790 -9.24 -42.72 -27.62
N TYR A 791 -8.71 -43.89 -27.34
CA TYR A 791 -7.63 -44.50 -28.06
C TYR A 791 -8.08 -45.41 -29.20
#